data_c66c2946ecf763ca45668ab207f9f149
#
_entry.id   c66c2946ecf763ca45668ab207f9f149
#
_cell.length_a   1.000
_cell.length_b   1.000
_cell.length_c   1.000
_cell.angle_alpha   90.00
_cell.angle_beta   90.00
_cell.angle_gamma   90.00
#
_symmetry.space_group_name_H-M   'P 1'
#
loop_
_entity.id
_entity.type
_entity.pdbx_description
1 polymer ?
#
loop_
_entity_poly.entity_id
_entity_poly.type
_entity_poly.pdbx_seq_one_letter_code
_entity_poly.pdbx_strand_id
1 'polypeptide(L)'
;MQEQTVSTVPISDVEPEQKDKKRKASDYSDYKFDLGFSTLEEIDQDRRVGRNEAETHHTIMPTIPVSEAVPSNTEELLYTLRHFHLGDPSTIEKTEAVGDDYVPALLHAYRDASKVRYDYPLFLYPTGNTEANAEQLAKPISLMLQEWVESFAPSTEAARILKDNLPRIEKELRNQLKCKEAAIPALPLLSKIGPALQKDLGLNKENHARFQADFDKLLELIPTGGEILGYGHYAAIHLLSHAIHSRLIHRRTHFREKIEQLIRDLKTLLDIDWRKSDESVEPQKALNSVGTASSRFDPIFLSDMMAHSQSSLTMPAPRRERVLNALQILEAHLQNDDPILVRFVHLEELTSAHLENRPNLEVFSDLDPCTKATELFDQEVSKWANFFSAARIAQLEINGIYDPAIHDPWFANFTWEAFSKEEILLLPAVVALESGERAAGEGMTALSHLLSSGRPVQILVKDRTHSNSHSLSDDELFLNYRLELGYFGISHRQAIVSQSSSARHQHLLTQFLSALDATRTSLHIINIGLQHFVHGINPWLVAGAALESRAHPFFYINPDAGDASADRMDFTGNPQQEVDWSHQPFQYQNEKGEVITTDLAFTFADYALLVPSTHKYFRQVPVGVESEHLIPIEAYLSNCQKNDCQLIPFIWAANGKGELRKLVVSRPLVFACQDRLNYWHTLQELAGIRNKYVDMAVQKAREEVQVEELAKRERLQTEHTDELEQVRKETASEVMQRLTDVLLGLDLTTTSQPVTRKPVTPSVSPATEVLAETEPEAEKEVEEEVVFDDPWIDSDLCTSCNDCLNINTVLFVYNESKQAVLGEIGRASCRERV
;
A
#
# COMPACT_ATOMS: atom_id res chain seq x y z
N MET A 1 -51.49 5.22 -19.74
CA MET A 1 -52.13 3.93 -20.09
C MET A 1 -51.49 3.49 -21.40
N GLN A 2 -50.51 2.66 -21.32
CA GLN A 2 -50.23 1.46 -22.08
C GLN A 2 -48.78 1.05 -21.78
N GLU A 3 -48.70 -0.05 -21.05
CA GLU A 3 -47.48 -0.80 -20.76
C GLU A 3 -46.92 -1.37 -22.04
N GLN A 4 -45.62 -1.26 -22.25
CA GLN A 4 -44.90 -2.17 -23.15
C GLN A 4 -43.85 -2.94 -22.38
N THR A 5 -44.13 -4.21 -22.26
CA THR A 5 -43.35 -5.30 -21.73
C THR A 5 -42.02 -5.44 -22.48
N VAL A 6 -40.93 -5.38 -21.72
CA VAL A 6 -39.59 -5.79 -22.21
C VAL A 6 -39.41 -7.29 -21.92
N SER A 7 -39.19 -8.03 -22.99
CA SER A 7 -38.87 -9.45 -23.03
C SER A 7 -37.54 -9.74 -22.36
N THR A 8 -37.55 -10.57 -21.31
CA THR A 8 -36.37 -11.18 -20.71
C THR A 8 -35.90 -12.38 -21.53
N VAL A 9 -34.66 -12.32 -21.97
CA VAL A 9 -33.93 -13.48 -22.52
C VAL A 9 -33.19 -14.17 -21.35
N PRO A 10 -33.29 -15.50 -21.21
CA PRO A 10 -32.60 -16.19 -20.11
C PRO A 10 -31.10 -16.29 -20.40
N ILE A 11 -30.31 -15.89 -19.41
CA ILE A 11 -28.85 -16.11 -19.38
C ILE A 11 -28.65 -17.53 -18.89
N SER A 12 -28.01 -18.35 -19.74
CA SER A 12 -27.57 -19.69 -19.43
C SER A 12 -26.40 -19.68 -18.45
N ASP A 13 -26.45 -20.55 -17.47
CA ASP A 13 -25.45 -20.90 -16.49
C ASP A 13 -24.07 -21.16 -17.15
N VAL A 14 -23.10 -20.37 -16.77
CA VAL A 14 -21.68 -20.72 -16.89
C VAL A 14 -21.09 -20.51 -15.49
N GLU A 15 -20.84 -21.59 -14.81
CA GLU A 15 -20.06 -21.65 -13.58
C GLU A 15 -18.64 -21.11 -13.85
N PRO A 16 -18.11 -20.19 -13.04
CA PRO A 16 -16.68 -19.95 -12.96
C PRO A 16 -16.11 -20.70 -11.77
N GLU A 17 -15.59 -21.89 -11.98
CA GLU A 17 -14.55 -22.42 -11.08
C GLU A 17 -13.27 -21.59 -11.29
N GLN A 18 -13.13 -20.51 -10.57
CA GLN A 18 -11.85 -19.94 -10.26
C GLN A 18 -11.71 -19.90 -8.74
N LYS A 19 -10.97 -20.88 -8.22
CA LYS A 19 -10.42 -20.83 -6.87
C LYS A 19 -9.43 -19.68 -6.81
N ASP A 20 -9.93 -18.49 -6.50
CA ASP A 20 -9.15 -17.41 -5.96
C ASP A 20 -8.48 -17.90 -4.68
N LYS A 21 -7.19 -18.20 -4.76
CA LYS A 21 -6.31 -18.17 -3.61
C LYS A 21 -6.16 -16.69 -3.22
N LYS A 22 -7.17 -16.13 -2.59
CA LYS A 22 -7.01 -14.91 -1.78
C LYS A 22 -5.92 -15.24 -0.76
N ARG A 23 -4.75 -14.64 -0.90
CA ARG A 23 -3.81 -14.52 0.20
C ARG A 23 -4.61 -13.90 1.33
N LYS A 24 -4.81 -14.65 2.40
CA LYS A 24 -5.41 -14.15 3.62
C LYS A 24 -4.49 -13.06 4.13
N ALA A 25 -4.94 -11.83 4.06
CA ALA A 25 -4.36 -10.74 4.81
C ALA A 25 -4.82 -10.95 6.25
N SER A 26 -4.12 -11.79 7.01
CA SER A 26 -4.18 -11.85 8.46
C SER A 26 -3.72 -13.20 8.99
N ASP A 27 -2.43 -13.44 8.94
CA ASP A 27 -1.76 -14.20 9.96
C ASP A 27 -0.46 -13.45 10.24
N TYR A 28 -0.57 -12.46 11.10
CA TYR A 28 0.58 -11.66 11.55
C TYR A 28 1.55 -12.48 12.41
N SER A 29 1.18 -13.71 12.80
CA SER A 29 2.05 -14.64 13.52
C SER A 29 3.17 -15.23 12.65
N ASP A 30 3.05 -15.21 11.33
CA ASP A 30 4.08 -15.69 10.39
C ASP A 30 4.79 -14.57 9.65
N TYR A 31 4.72 -13.34 10.17
CA TYR A 31 5.40 -12.19 9.58
C TYR A 31 6.92 -12.34 9.71
N LYS A 32 7.53 -12.95 8.72
CA LYS A 32 8.96 -12.84 8.50
C LYS A 32 9.27 -11.42 8.04
N PHE A 33 10.43 -10.88 8.44
CA PHE A 33 10.93 -9.57 8.03
C PHE A 33 10.74 -9.43 6.51
N ASP A 34 9.56 -8.95 6.12
CA ASP A 34 9.15 -8.93 4.71
C ASP A 34 9.50 -7.58 4.10
N LEU A 35 10.79 -7.42 3.86
CA LEU A 35 11.28 -6.36 2.97
C LEU A 35 10.81 -6.59 1.50
N GLY A 36 9.96 -7.59 1.25
CA GLY A 36 9.56 -8.04 -0.07
C GLY A 36 10.65 -8.87 -0.76
N PHE A 37 11.56 -9.47 0.04
CA PHE A 37 12.70 -10.20 -0.46
C PHE A 37 12.77 -11.59 0.17
N SER A 38 12.92 -12.60 -0.67
CA SER A 38 13.28 -13.94 -0.24
C SER A 38 14.69 -14.26 -0.71
N THR A 39 15.43 -15.04 0.07
CA THR A 39 16.72 -15.54 -0.37
C THR A 39 16.51 -16.58 -1.48
N LEU A 40 17.47 -16.68 -2.42
CA LEU A 40 17.41 -17.75 -3.44
C LEU A 40 17.43 -19.14 -2.81
N GLU A 41 17.99 -19.28 -1.62
CA GLU A 41 18.01 -20.52 -0.84
C GLU A 41 16.62 -20.90 -0.30
N GLU A 42 15.80 -19.93 0.16
CA GLU A 42 14.42 -20.16 0.59
C GLU A 42 13.54 -20.59 -0.59
N ILE A 43 13.73 -19.99 -1.75
CA ILE A 43 13.02 -20.36 -2.99
C ILE A 43 13.41 -21.77 -3.45
N ASP A 44 14.67 -22.11 -3.32
CA ASP A 44 15.17 -23.47 -3.64
C ASP A 44 14.71 -24.52 -2.63
N GLN A 45 14.51 -24.18 -1.35
CA GLN A 45 13.95 -25.10 -0.34
C GLN A 45 12.49 -25.43 -0.64
N ASP A 46 11.65 -24.47 -1.01
CA ASP A 46 10.28 -24.73 -1.43
C ASP A 46 10.19 -25.63 -2.69
N ARG A 47 11.19 -25.56 -3.56
CA ARG A 47 11.29 -26.43 -4.74
C ARG A 47 11.87 -27.81 -4.42
N ARG A 48 12.63 -27.98 -3.30
CA ARG A 48 13.32 -29.23 -2.93
C ARG A 48 12.52 -30.17 -2.04
N VAL A 49 11.32 -29.80 -1.60
CA VAL A 49 10.42 -30.68 -0.81
C VAL A 49 10.10 -32.03 -1.52
N GLY A 50 10.69 -32.30 -2.67
CA GLY A 50 10.63 -33.57 -3.40
C GLY A 50 11.97 -34.27 -3.66
N ARG A 51 13.10 -33.79 -3.14
CA ARG A 51 14.42 -34.46 -3.36
C ARG A 51 15.28 -34.52 -2.12
N ASN A 52 15.76 -35.76 -1.87
CA ASN A 52 16.64 -36.25 -0.84
C ASN A 52 17.68 -35.25 -0.30
N GLU A 53 17.78 -35.29 1.03
CA GLU A 53 18.82 -34.79 1.89
C GLU A 53 20.24 -35.04 1.35
N ALA A 54 20.90 -34.00 0.84
CA ALA A 54 22.35 -33.82 0.91
C ALA A 54 22.72 -32.43 0.35
N GLU A 55 23.42 -31.68 1.17
CA GLU A 55 24.02 -30.36 1.00
C GLU A 55 23.11 -29.19 1.43
N THR A 56 22.97 -29.07 2.74
CA THR A 56 22.63 -27.83 3.42
C THR A 56 23.77 -26.83 3.23
N HIS A 57 23.61 -25.88 2.31
CA HIS A 57 24.40 -24.66 2.36
C HIS A 57 23.91 -23.85 3.58
N HIS A 58 24.66 -23.93 4.66
CA HIS A 58 24.43 -23.18 5.89
C HIS A 58 24.44 -21.68 5.56
N THR A 59 23.29 -21.02 5.63
CA THR A 59 23.25 -19.59 5.96
C THR A 59 24.05 -19.47 7.25
N ILE A 60 25.13 -18.69 7.25
CA ILE A 60 25.98 -18.55 8.44
C ILE A 60 25.10 -17.89 9.50
N MET A 61 24.60 -18.70 10.43
CA MET A 61 23.78 -18.22 11.56
C MET A 61 24.66 -17.27 12.37
N PRO A 62 24.20 -16.06 12.69
CA PRO A 62 24.96 -15.12 13.51
C PRO A 62 25.32 -15.75 14.86
N THR A 63 26.54 -15.52 15.32
CA THR A 63 27.07 -16.13 16.53
C THR A 63 27.59 -15.09 17.50
N ILE A 64 27.34 -15.25 18.79
CA ILE A 64 28.05 -14.50 19.82
C ILE A 64 29.44 -15.12 19.96
N PRO A 65 30.52 -14.37 19.72
CA PRO A 65 31.87 -14.90 19.83
C PRO A 65 32.21 -15.24 21.27
N VAL A 66 32.90 -16.35 21.47
CA VAL A 66 33.37 -16.79 22.80
C VAL A 66 34.45 -15.83 23.31
N SER A 67 34.24 -15.26 24.48
CA SER A 67 35.28 -14.43 25.12
C SER A 67 36.41 -15.30 25.66
N GLU A 68 37.66 -15.10 25.20
CA GLU A 68 38.83 -15.76 25.74
C GLU A 68 39.21 -15.25 27.17
N ALA A 69 38.77 -14.02 27.51
CA ALA A 69 38.93 -13.46 28.88
C ALA A 69 37.91 -12.33 29.12
N VAL A 70 37.20 -12.39 30.23
CA VAL A 70 36.37 -11.24 30.67
C VAL A 70 37.34 -10.07 31.01
N PRO A 71 37.09 -8.86 30.52
CA PRO A 71 37.93 -7.71 30.86
C PRO A 71 38.02 -7.51 32.37
N SER A 72 39.25 -7.38 32.88
CA SER A 72 39.51 -7.25 34.33
C SER A 72 38.95 -5.97 34.96
N ASN A 73 38.39 -5.04 34.14
CA ASN A 73 37.92 -3.73 34.57
C ASN A 73 36.54 -3.39 33.96
N THR A 74 35.57 -4.31 34.12
CA THR A 74 34.22 -4.21 33.56
C THR A 74 33.47 -2.95 34.03
N GLU A 75 33.66 -2.55 35.29
CA GLU A 75 32.98 -1.36 35.85
C GLU A 75 33.49 -0.06 35.21
N GLU A 76 34.81 0.08 35.06
CA GLU A 76 35.36 1.28 34.38
C GLU A 76 34.96 1.36 32.90
N LEU A 77 34.84 0.23 32.24
CA LEU A 77 34.39 0.15 30.89
C LEU A 77 32.92 0.58 30.75
N LEU A 78 32.04 0.06 31.62
CA LEU A 78 30.63 0.46 31.65
C LEU A 78 30.47 1.93 32.02
N TYR A 79 31.33 2.43 32.93
CA TYR A 79 31.37 3.86 33.20
C TYR A 79 31.74 4.68 31.95
N THR A 80 32.76 4.26 31.21
CA THR A 80 33.19 4.92 29.99
C THR A 80 32.10 4.88 28.87
N LEU A 81 31.44 3.73 28.67
CA LEU A 81 30.34 3.58 27.71
C LEU A 81 29.14 4.45 28.07
N ARG A 82 28.84 4.56 29.39
CA ARG A 82 27.78 5.46 29.88
C ARG A 82 28.12 6.92 29.58
N HIS A 83 29.36 7.35 29.84
CA HIS A 83 29.81 8.70 29.53
C HIS A 83 29.79 9.00 28.04
N PHE A 84 30.13 8.00 27.19
CA PHE A 84 29.93 8.10 25.74
C PHE A 84 28.45 8.30 25.40
N HIS A 85 27.57 7.49 25.95
CA HIS A 85 26.13 7.64 25.74
C HIS A 85 25.66 9.05 26.09
N LEU A 86 26.14 9.61 27.19
CA LEU A 86 25.79 10.97 27.65
C LEU A 86 26.42 12.10 26.81
N GLY A 87 27.35 11.79 25.89
CA GLY A 87 27.97 12.73 24.96
C GLY A 87 29.29 13.32 25.45
N ASP A 88 30.01 12.65 26.36
CA ASP A 88 31.35 13.08 26.82
C ASP A 88 32.39 12.78 25.73
N PRO A 89 32.98 13.81 25.08
CA PRO A 89 33.94 13.60 24.02
C PRO A 89 35.25 12.92 24.46
N SER A 90 35.59 13.00 25.75
CA SER A 90 36.80 12.36 26.31
C SER A 90 36.79 10.84 26.27
N THR A 91 35.64 10.24 26.05
CA THR A 91 35.43 8.80 25.99
C THR A 91 35.60 8.22 24.59
N ILE A 92 35.58 9.06 23.54
CA ILE A 92 35.66 8.64 22.15
C ILE A 92 36.96 7.87 21.84
N GLU A 93 38.09 8.31 22.39
CA GLU A 93 39.40 7.66 22.19
C GLU A 93 39.57 6.39 23.05
N LYS A 94 38.75 6.24 24.11
CA LYS A 94 38.81 5.12 25.06
C LYS A 94 37.88 3.95 24.71
N THR A 95 37.02 4.15 23.73
CA THR A 95 35.98 3.21 23.30
C THR A 95 36.22 2.76 21.87
N GLU A 96 35.92 1.50 21.57
CA GLU A 96 36.07 0.96 20.24
C GLU A 96 35.03 1.50 19.26
N ALA A 97 35.51 2.09 18.16
CA ALA A 97 34.65 2.59 17.09
C ALA A 97 34.02 1.43 16.32
N VAL A 98 32.86 1.70 15.72
CA VAL A 98 32.19 0.73 14.83
C VAL A 98 32.85 0.76 13.47
N GLY A 99 33.22 -0.41 12.96
CA GLY A 99 33.74 -0.57 11.60
C GLY A 99 32.64 -0.49 10.54
N ASP A 100 33.05 -0.20 9.31
CA ASP A 100 32.11 -0.08 8.18
C ASP A 100 31.47 -1.44 7.78
N ASP A 101 31.96 -2.55 8.32
CA ASP A 101 31.47 -3.89 8.06
C ASP A 101 30.29 -4.32 8.96
N TYR A 102 29.87 -3.49 9.89
CA TYR A 102 28.70 -3.77 10.74
C TYR A 102 27.39 -3.41 10.06
N VAL A 103 26.40 -4.28 10.23
CA VAL A 103 25.02 -4.08 9.82
C VAL A 103 24.07 -4.48 10.96
N PRO A 104 22.84 -3.95 11.02
CA PRO A 104 21.84 -4.44 11.96
C PRO A 104 21.71 -5.96 11.91
N ALA A 105 21.55 -6.60 13.07
CA ALA A 105 21.50 -8.06 13.16
C ALA A 105 20.46 -8.69 12.23
N LEU A 106 19.27 -8.11 12.15
CA LEU A 106 18.17 -8.55 11.29
C LEU A 106 18.52 -8.50 9.80
N LEU A 107 19.43 -7.62 9.38
CA LEU A 107 19.84 -7.50 7.96
C LEU A 107 21.03 -8.36 7.60
N HIS A 108 21.64 -9.06 8.56
CA HIS A 108 22.82 -9.87 8.30
C HIS A 108 22.60 -10.95 7.22
N ALA A 109 21.45 -11.60 7.22
CA ALA A 109 21.07 -12.63 6.25
C ALA A 109 21.04 -12.11 4.79
N TYR A 110 20.87 -10.80 4.60
CA TYR A 110 20.73 -10.14 3.30
C TYR A 110 22.00 -9.46 2.79
N ARG A 111 23.14 -9.68 3.44
CA ARG A 111 24.43 -9.07 3.02
C ARG A 111 24.87 -9.52 1.64
N ASP A 112 24.64 -10.77 1.28
CA ASP A 112 24.96 -11.26 -0.06
C ASP A 112 23.81 -10.97 -1.02
N ALA A 113 23.85 -9.78 -1.61
CA ALA A 113 22.84 -9.35 -2.58
C ALA A 113 22.70 -10.29 -3.78
N SER A 114 23.68 -11.15 -4.06
CA SER A 114 23.58 -12.13 -5.15
C SER A 114 22.61 -13.27 -4.82
N LYS A 115 22.36 -13.50 -3.56
CA LYS A 115 21.43 -14.51 -3.03
C LYS A 115 20.05 -13.98 -2.68
N VAL A 116 19.86 -12.66 -2.74
CA VAL A 116 18.60 -12.02 -2.38
C VAL A 116 17.75 -11.84 -3.63
N ARG A 117 16.50 -12.26 -3.57
CA ARG A 117 15.48 -12.01 -4.60
C ARG A 117 14.57 -10.89 -4.14
N TYR A 118 14.31 -9.94 -5.01
CA TYR A 118 13.44 -8.81 -4.78
C TYR A 118 12.63 -8.52 -6.06
N ASP A 119 11.64 -7.65 -5.98
CA ASP A 119 10.71 -7.36 -7.06
C ASP A 119 11.36 -6.92 -8.37
N TYR A 120 12.49 -6.19 -8.27
CA TYR A 120 13.21 -5.73 -9.46
C TYR A 120 14.16 -6.80 -10.04
N PRO A 121 14.29 -6.80 -11.37
CA PRO A 121 13.73 -5.89 -12.37
C PRO A 121 12.23 -6.05 -12.57
N LEU A 122 11.55 -4.95 -12.92
CA LEU A 122 10.13 -4.96 -13.24
C LEU A 122 9.91 -5.11 -14.74
N PHE A 123 8.93 -5.90 -15.12
CA PHE A 123 8.38 -5.90 -16.46
C PHE A 123 7.28 -4.85 -16.54
N LEU A 124 7.43 -3.86 -17.44
CA LEU A 124 6.42 -2.85 -17.74
C LEU A 124 5.62 -3.32 -18.95
N TYR A 125 4.30 -3.43 -18.78
CA TYR A 125 3.42 -3.83 -19.86
C TYR A 125 3.28 -2.71 -20.89
N PRO A 126 3.09 -3.05 -22.18
CA PRO A 126 2.77 -2.02 -23.18
C PRO A 126 1.50 -1.27 -22.78
N THR A 127 1.50 0.03 -22.93
CA THR A 127 0.32 0.86 -22.67
C THR A 127 -0.77 0.55 -23.69
N GLY A 128 -1.92 0.07 -23.21
CA GLY A 128 -3.07 -0.29 -24.04
C GLY A 128 -4.21 0.72 -23.92
N ASN A 129 -5.29 0.50 -24.70
CA ASN A 129 -6.49 1.33 -24.67
C ASN A 129 -7.46 1.00 -23.50
N THR A 130 -7.04 0.18 -22.56
CA THR A 130 -7.83 -0.20 -21.39
C THR A 130 -7.29 0.46 -20.12
N GLU A 131 -8.17 0.80 -19.20
CA GLU A 131 -7.78 1.33 -17.91
C GLU A 131 -7.09 0.24 -17.08
N ALA A 132 -5.78 0.41 -16.84
CA ALA A 132 -4.95 -0.57 -16.16
C ALA A 132 -4.78 -0.23 -14.67
N ASN A 133 -4.80 -1.25 -13.81
CA ASN A 133 -4.41 -1.12 -12.40
C ASN A 133 -2.87 -1.27 -12.22
N ALA A 134 -2.36 -1.11 -11.01
CA ALA A 134 -0.92 -1.17 -10.72
C ALA A 134 -0.29 -2.52 -11.13
N GLU A 135 -0.98 -3.64 -10.89
CA GLU A 135 -0.51 -4.98 -11.27
C GLU A 135 -0.47 -5.21 -12.78
N GLN A 136 -1.36 -4.55 -13.52
CA GLN A 136 -1.41 -4.61 -14.98
C GLN A 136 -0.41 -3.68 -15.65
N LEU A 137 0.13 -2.70 -14.92
CA LEU A 137 1.16 -1.79 -15.43
C LEU A 137 2.56 -2.34 -15.26
N ALA A 138 2.86 -2.93 -14.09
CA ALA A 138 4.18 -3.44 -13.80
C ALA A 138 4.11 -4.67 -12.89
N LYS A 139 4.91 -5.69 -13.22
CA LYS A 139 5.09 -6.89 -12.41
C LYS A 139 6.56 -7.24 -12.27
N PRO A 140 6.98 -7.90 -11.17
CA PRO A 140 8.31 -8.48 -11.07
C PRO A 140 8.60 -9.43 -12.22
N ILE A 141 9.76 -9.28 -12.87
CA ILE A 141 10.14 -10.14 -14.02
C ILE A 141 10.22 -11.62 -13.62
N SER A 142 10.55 -11.89 -12.38
CA SER A 142 10.59 -13.24 -11.82
C SER A 142 9.22 -13.93 -11.88
N LEU A 143 8.16 -13.23 -11.50
CA LEU A 143 6.78 -13.73 -11.58
C LEU A 143 6.35 -13.89 -13.04
N MET A 144 6.68 -12.91 -13.88
CA MET A 144 6.35 -12.95 -15.30
C MET A 144 7.00 -14.13 -16.02
N LEU A 145 8.29 -14.35 -15.78
CA LEU A 145 8.99 -15.50 -16.38
C LEU A 145 8.39 -16.83 -15.93
N GLN A 146 7.99 -16.93 -14.67
CA GLN A 146 7.32 -18.11 -14.15
C GLN A 146 5.94 -18.29 -14.78
N GLU A 147 5.08 -17.26 -14.78
CA GLU A 147 3.74 -17.30 -15.40
C GLU A 147 3.81 -17.68 -16.88
N TRP A 148 4.75 -17.11 -17.64
CA TRP A 148 4.90 -17.43 -19.07
C TRP A 148 5.35 -18.85 -19.28
N VAL A 149 6.32 -19.37 -18.52
CA VAL A 149 6.76 -20.76 -18.65
C VAL A 149 5.67 -21.73 -18.22
N GLU A 150 4.93 -21.44 -17.17
CA GLU A 150 3.80 -22.26 -16.72
C GLU A 150 2.66 -22.32 -17.74
N SER A 151 2.43 -21.24 -18.51
CA SER A 151 1.37 -21.18 -19.52
C SER A 151 1.54 -22.21 -20.66
N PHE A 152 2.78 -22.46 -21.09
CA PHE A 152 3.04 -23.47 -22.14
C PHE A 152 3.59 -24.80 -21.60
N ALA A 153 4.05 -24.84 -20.38
CA ALA A 153 4.65 -26.00 -19.74
C ALA A 153 4.13 -26.20 -18.31
N PRO A 154 2.84 -26.54 -18.10
CA PRO A 154 2.23 -26.60 -16.76
C PRO A 154 2.75 -27.78 -15.92
N SER A 155 3.26 -28.86 -16.53
CA SER A 155 3.80 -30.00 -15.78
C SER A 155 5.24 -29.73 -15.30
N THR A 156 5.63 -30.35 -14.18
CA THR A 156 6.99 -30.22 -13.60
C THR A 156 8.10 -30.69 -14.53
N GLU A 157 7.84 -31.69 -15.36
CA GLU A 157 8.81 -32.25 -16.31
C GLU A 157 8.90 -31.47 -17.63
N ALA A 158 7.82 -30.72 -17.98
CA ALA A 158 7.83 -29.92 -19.19
C ALA A 158 8.71 -28.68 -19.00
N ALA A 159 9.55 -28.37 -19.99
CA ALA A 159 10.52 -27.27 -19.97
C ALA A 159 11.42 -27.25 -18.72
N ARG A 160 11.70 -28.42 -18.12
CA ARG A 160 12.45 -28.54 -16.86
C ARG A 160 13.79 -27.79 -16.88
N ILE A 161 14.57 -27.92 -17.97
CA ILE A 161 15.88 -27.24 -18.08
C ILE A 161 15.72 -25.73 -18.01
N LEU A 162 14.65 -25.19 -18.63
CA LEU A 162 14.35 -23.76 -18.58
C LEU A 162 13.90 -23.34 -17.17
N LYS A 163 12.99 -24.09 -16.57
CA LYS A 163 12.49 -23.82 -15.20
C LYS A 163 13.62 -23.81 -14.16
N ASP A 164 14.49 -24.80 -14.20
CA ASP A 164 15.63 -24.91 -13.28
C ASP A 164 16.65 -23.76 -13.44
N ASN A 165 16.62 -23.05 -14.58
CA ASN A 165 17.53 -21.95 -14.88
C ASN A 165 16.89 -20.56 -14.91
N LEU A 166 15.61 -20.42 -14.57
CA LEU A 166 14.97 -19.10 -14.45
C LEU A 166 15.73 -18.17 -13.49
N PRO A 167 16.20 -18.60 -12.29
CA PRO A 167 16.99 -17.75 -11.41
C PRO A 167 18.29 -17.23 -12.03
N ARG A 168 18.91 -18.00 -12.94
CA ARG A 168 20.11 -17.56 -13.66
C ARG A 168 19.78 -16.51 -14.72
N ILE A 169 18.64 -16.64 -15.41
CA ILE A 169 18.15 -15.62 -16.34
C ILE A 169 17.90 -14.32 -15.57
N GLU A 170 17.24 -14.37 -14.42
CA GLU A 170 17.00 -13.20 -13.57
C GLU A 170 18.29 -12.55 -13.10
N LYS A 171 19.28 -13.35 -12.67
CA LYS A 171 20.60 -12.84 -12.25
C LYS A 171 21.30 -12.12 -13.41
N GLU A 172 21.25 -12.69 -14.60
CA GLU A 172 21.87 -12.07 -15.77
C GLU A 172 21.13 -10.79 -16.20
N LEU A 173 19.80 -10.77 -16.14
CA LEU A 173 19.01 -9.54 -16.32
C LEU A 173 19.43 -8.44 -15.35
N ARG A 174 19.58 -8.75 -14.06
CA ARG A 174 20.05 -7.79 -13.05
C ARG A 174 21.46 -7.27 -13.38
N ASN A 175 22.38 -8.15 -13.81
CA ASN A 175 23.72 -7.75 -14.20
C ASN A 175 23.71 -6.81 -15.41
N GLN A 176 22.88 -7.09 -16.42
CA GLN A 176 22.75 -6.25 -17.62
C GLN A 176 22.13 -4.87 -17.33
N LEU A 177 21.32 -4.79 -16.28
CA LEU A 177 20.61 -3.57 -15.87
C LEU A 177 21.37 -2.75 -14.80
N LYS A 178 22.40 -3.32 -14.16
CA LYS A 178 23.09 -2.74 -13.00
C LYS A 178 23.63 -1.31 -13.19
N CYS A 179 23.94 -0.92 -14.43
CA CYS A 179 24.43 0.42 -14.76
C CYS A 179 23.46 1.19 -15.69
N LYS A 180 22.25 0.70 -15.88
CA LYS A 180 21.30 1.29 -16.79
C LYS A 180 20.12 1.82 -16.01
N GLU A 181 19.97 3.11 -16.02
CA GLU A 181 18.90 3.82 -15.31
C GLU A 181 17.63 4.04 -16.16
N ALA A 182 17.63 3.53 -17.42
CA ALA A 182 16.50 3.61 -18.33
C ALA A 182 15.77 2.26 -18.44
N ALA A 183 14.47 2.30 -18.74
CA ALA A 183 13.73 1.11 -19.12
C ALA A 183 14.21 0.60 -20.50
N ILE A 184 14.36 -0.70 -20.64
CA ILE A 184 14.93 -1.34 -21.83
C ILE A 184 13.90 -2.26 -22.46
N PRO A 185 13.74 -2.28 -23.80
CA PRO A 185 12.87 -3.23 -24.48
C PRO A 185 13.18 -4.69 -24.07
N ALA A 186 12.14 -5.42 -23.63
CA ALA A 186 12.30 -6.75 -23.03
C ALA A 186 12.77 -7.79 -24.01
N LEU A 187 12.19 -7.83 -25.22
CA LEU A 187 12.47 -8.84 -26.23
C LEU A 187 13.95 -8.82 -26.70
N PRO A 188 14.55 -7.65 -27.05
CA PRO A 188 15.97 -7.59 -27.42
C PRO A 188 16.91 -7.93 -26.26
N LEU A 189 16.53 -7.66 -25.04
CA LEU A 189 17.35 -7.96 -23.87
C LEU A 189 17.35 -9.46 -23.58
N LEU A 190 16.18 -10.10 -23.51
CA LEU A 190 16.06 -11.53 -23.26
C LEU A 190 16.65 -12.38 -24.40
N SER A 191 16.49 -11.96 -25.65
CA SER A 191 17.08 -12.67 -26.80
C SER A 191 18.62 -12.70 -26.78
N LYS A 192 19.29 -11.78 -26.09
CA LYS A 192 20.74 -11.81 -25.88
C LYS A 192 21.16 -12.75 -24.75
N ILE A 193 20.32 -12.90 -23.73
CA ILE A 193 20.62 -13.69 -22.54
C ILE A 193 20.57 -15.20 -22.84
N GLY A 194 19.59 -15.65 -23.65
CA GLY A 194 19.42 -17.06 -23.96
C GLY A 194 20.68 -17.74 -24.50
N PRO A 195 21.32 -17.25 -25.58
CA PRO A 195 22.56 -17.81 -26.13
C PRO A 195 23.75 -17.74 -25.16
N ALA A 196 23.85 -16.68 -24.36
CA ALA A 196 24.91 -16.55 -23.35
C ALA A 196 24.76 -17.63 -22.27
N LEU A 197 23.55 -17.83 -21.76
CA LEU A 197 23.24 -18.86 -20.76
C LEU A 197 23.46 -20.28 -21.28
N GLN A 198 23.10 -20.55 -22.54
CA GLN A 198 23.34 -21.85 -23.17
C GLN A 198 24.81 -22.22 -23.19
N LYS A 199 25.68 -21.23 -23.51
CA LYS A 199 27.13 -21.42 -23.53
C LYS A 199 27.66 -21.74 -22.14
N ASP A 200 27.17 -21.06 -21.12
CA ASP A 200 27.61 -21.25 -19.74
C ASP A 200 27.16 -22.56 -19.13
N LEU A 201 26.00 -23.07 -19.55
CA LEU A 201 25.45 -24.35 -19.06
C LEU A 201 26.16 -25.57 -19.62
N GLY A 202 26.91 -25.47 -20.72
CA GLY A 202 27.65 -26.59 -21.32
C GLY A 202 26.76 -27.79 -21.68
N LEU A 203 25.50 -27.56 -22.10
CA LEU A 203 24.53 -28.61 -22.38
C LEU A 203 24.97 -29.52 -23.55
N ASN A 204 24.59 -30.79 -23.50
CA ASN A 204 24.74 -31.69 -24.65
C ASN A 204 23.82 -31.24 -25.80
N LYS A 205 24.05 -31.72 -27.01
CA LYS A 205 23.30 -31.28 -28.22
C LYS A 205 21.80 -31.43 -28.12
N GLU A 206 21.33 -32.50 -27.47
CA GLU A 206 19.87 -32.76 -27.32
C GLU A 206 19.23 -31.81 -26.33
N ASN A 207 19.84 -31.63 -25.15
CA ASN A 207 19.36 -30.69 -24.12
C ASN A 207 19.48 -29.24 -24.57
N HIS A 208 20.50 -28.91 -25.38
CA HIS A 208 20.64 -27.60 -26.00
C HIS A 208 19.47 -27.29 -26.94
N ALA A 209 19.10 -28.27 -27.80
CA ALA A 209 17.95 -28.09 -28.72
C ALA A 209 16.62 -27.97 -27.96
N ARG A 210 16.43 -28.74 -26.89
CA ARG A 210 15.23 -28.65 -26.03
C ARG A 210 15.15 -27.29 -25.33
N PHE A 211 16.24 -26.85 -24.70
CA PHE A 211 16.29 -25.53 -24.04
C PHE A 211 16.02 -24.41 -25.04
N GLN A 212 16.61 -24.45 -26.24
CA GLN A 212 16.38 -23.42 -27.26
C GLN A 212 14.91 -23.38 -27.69
N ALA A 213 14.31 -24.55 -27.96
CA ALA A 213 12.90 -24.60 -28.35
C ALA A 213 11.94 -24.07 -27.27
N ASP A 214 12.23 -24.33 -25.99
CA ASP A 214 11.42 -23.82 -24.87
C ASP A 214 11.69 -22.34 -24.63
N PHE A 215 12.94 -21.88 -24.82
CA PHE A 215 13.28 -20.47 -24.71
C PHE A 215 12.68 -19.63 -25.87
N ASP A 216 12.62 -20.16 -27.09
CA ASP A 216 11.96 -19.51 -28.22
C ASP A 216 10.45 -19.33 -27.95
N LYS A 217 9.77 -20.32 -27.36
CA LYS A 217 8.38 -20.18 -26.92
C LYS A 217 8.22 -19.12 -25.86
N LEU A 218 9.17 -19.02 -24.91
CA LEU A 218 9.16 -17.93 -23.92
C LEU A 218 9.23 -16.57 -24.58
N LEU A 219 10.12 -16.41 -25.60
CA LEU A 219 10.27 -15.14 -26.33
C LEU A 219 8.99 -14.77 -27.11
N GLU A 220 8.27 -15.75 -27.66
CA GLU A 220 6.99 -15.54 -28.38
C GLU A 220 5.87 -14.98 -27.48
N LEU A 221 5.92 -15.29 -26.17
CA LEU A 221 4.93 -14.83 -25.20
C LEU A 221 5.18 -13.39 -24.71
N ILE A 222 6.36 -12.81 -25.01
CA ILE A 222 6.68 -11.45 -24.56
C ILE A 222 5.84 -10.45 -25.36
N PRO A 223 5.01 -9.62 -24.70
CA PRO A 223 4.21 -8.62 -25.39
C PRO A 223 5.09 -7.63 -26.18
N THR A 224 4.72 -7.35 -27.41
CA THR A 224 5.41 -6.37 -28.24
C THR A 224 5.32 -4.99 -27.60
N GLY A 225 6.45 -4.33 -27.38
CA GLY A 225 6.52 -3.04 -26.67
C GLY A 225 6.68 -3.16 -25.17
N GLY A 226 6.78 -4.38 -24.60
CA GLY A 226 7.12 -4.56 -23.19
C GLY A 226 8.56 -4.13 -22.88
N GLU A 227 8.76 -3.51 -21.73
CA GLU A 227 10.05 -2.99 -21.27
C GLU A 227 10.45 -3.62 -19.93
N ILE A 228 11.74 -3.64 -19.63
CA ILE A 228 12.28 -4.09 -18.34
C ILE A 228 12.96 -2.90 -17.66
N LEU A 229 12.55 -2.62 -16.42
CA LEU A 229 13.04 -1.53 -15.59
C LEU A 229 13.88 -2.08 -14.43
N GLY A 230 15.14 -1.68 -14.34
CA GLY A 230 16.01 -1.96 -13.19
C GLY A 230 15.71 -1.01 -12.01
N TYR A 231 16.18 -1.39 -10.81
CA TYR A 231 16.17 -0.49 -9.66
C TYR A 231 17.27 0.57 -9.82
N GLY A 232 16.90 1.84 -9.68
CA GLY A 232 17.84 2.95 -9.82
C GLY A 232 17.22 4.29 -9.43
N HIS A 233 17.99 5.36 -9.58
CA HIS A 233 17.60 6.73 -9.19
C HIS A 233 16.36 7.25 -9.91
N TYR A 234 16.08 6.75 -11.11
CA TYR A 234 14.98 7.21 -11.95
C TYR A 234 13.81 6.23 -11.99
N ALA A 235 13.85 5.14 -11.22
CA ALA A 235 12.80 4.12 -11.24
C ALA A 235 11.39 4.72 -10.97
N ALA A 236 11.26 5.59 -9.96
CA ALA A 236 10.00 6.27 -9.66
C ALA A 236 9.51 7.16 -10.82
N ILE A 237 10.42 7.86 -11.50
CA ILE A 237 10.09 8.73 -12.64
C ILE A 237 9.61 7.90 -13.82
N HIS A 238 10.26 6.76 -14.11
CA HIS A 238 9.81 5.83 -15.15
C HIS A 238 8.43 5.25 -14.84
N LEU A 239 8.18 4.85 -13.59
CA LEU A 239 6.88 4.34 -13.15
C LEU A 239 5.79 5.41 -13.27
N LEU A 240 6.06 6.65 -12.84
CA LEU A 240 5.11 7.77 -12.97
C LEU A 240 4.83 8.07 -14.45
N SER A 241 5.88 8.19 -15.29
CA SER A 241 5.72 8.39 -16.72
C SER A 241 4.88 7.29 -17.37
N HIS A 242 5.11 6.03 -16.98
CA HIS A 242 4.35 4.89 -17.49
C HIS A 242 2.88 4.92 -17.08
N ALA A 243 2.59 5.27 -15.81
CA ALA A 243 1.23 5.46 -15.30
C ALA A 243 0.50 6.60 -16.04
N ILE A 244 1.17 7.74 -16.25
CA ILE A 244 0.62 8.87 -17.00
C ILE A 244 0.28 8.46 -18.44
N HIS A 245 1.21 7.79 -19.14
CA HIS A 245 0.95 7.32 -20.52
C HIS A 245 -0.26 6.40 -20.57
N SER A 246 -0.36 5.43 -19.67
CA SER A 246 -1.50 4.51 -19.61
C SER A 246 -2.82 5.25 -19.43
N ARG A 247 -2.92 6.17 -18.46
CA ARG A 247 -4.14 6.92 -18.18
C ARG A 247 -4.52 7.85 -19.32
N LEU A 248 -3.58 8.65 -19.82
CA LEU A 248 -3.86 9.66 -20.84
C LEU A 248 -4.16 9.06 -22.22
N ILE A 249 -3.46 8.02 -22.66
CA ILE A 249 -3.76 7.36 -23.92
C ILE A 249 -5.20 6.82 -23.92
N HIS A 250 -5.59 6.11 -22.85
CA HIS A 250 -6.95 5.59 -22.73
C HIS A 250 -8.01 6.70 -22.79
N ARG A 251 -7.84 7.75 -21.96
CA ARG A 251 -8.79 8.88 -21.87
C ARG A 251 -8.89 9.66 -23.20
N ARG A 252 -7.74 9.96 -23.82
CA ARG A 252 -7.71 10.70 -25.09
C ARG A 252 -8.31 9.90 -26.25
N THR A 253 -8.10 8.59 -26.30
CA THR A 253 -8.73 7.72 -27.31
C THR A 253 -10.25 7.78 -27.20
N HIS A 254 -10.79 7.59 -26.01
CA HIS A 254 -12.24 7.67 -25.78
C HIS A 254 -12.82 9.07 -26.05
N PHE A 255 -12.08 10.12 -25.67
CA PHE A 255 -12.48 11.50 -25.94
C PHE A 255 -12.45 11.81 -27.44
N ARG A 256 -11.45 11.33 -28.19
CA ARG A 256 -11.37 11.48 -29.64
C ARG A 256 -12.60 10.91 -30.34
N GLU A 257 -13.08 9.74 -29.94
CA GLU A 257 -14.31 9.14 -30.47
C GLU A 257 -15.53 10.08 -30.29
N LYS A 258 -15.63 10.72 -29.11
CA LYS A 258 -16.69 11.71 -28.84
C LYS A 258 -16.58 12.94 -29.75
N ILE A 259 -15.36 13.46 -29.94
CA ILE A 259 -15.15 14.62 -30.83
C ILE A 259 -15.45 14.27 -32.29
N GLU A 260 -15.06 13.11 -32.77
CA GLU A 260 -15.41 12.64 -34.11
C GLU A 260 -16.93 12.52 -34.28
N GLN A 261 -17.65 12.10 -33.24
CA GLN A 261 -19.12 12.09 -33.31
C GLN A 261 -19.69 13.51 -33.36
N LEU A 262 -19.22 14.44 -32.52
CA LEU A 262 -19.66 15.85 -32.59
C LEU A 262 -19.42 16.48 -33.97
N ILE A 263 -18.28 16.19 -34.59
CA ILE A 263 -17.99 16.67 -35.95
C ILE A 263 -18.98 16.09 -36.95
N ARG A 264 -19.32 14.80 -36.87
CA ARG A 264 -20.36 14.20 -37.76
C ARG A 264 -21.71 14.86 -37.54
N ASP A 265 -22.10 15.13 -36.33
CA ASP A 265 -23.38 15.73 -35.98
C ASP A 265 -23.46 17.18 -36.45
N LEU A 266 -22.37 17.97 -36.24
CA LEU A 266 -22.30 19.34 -36.78
C LEU A 266 -22.39 19.39 -38.31
N LYS A 267 -21.68 18.48 -39.02
CA LYS A 267 -21.78 18.36 -40.47
C LYS A 267 -23.18 17.99 -40.92
N THR A 268 -23.84 17.09 -40.21
CA THR A 268 -25.25 16.75 -40.48
C THR A 268 -26.18 17.95 -40.26
N LEU A 269 -25.95 18.71 -39.18
CA LEU A 269 -26.71 19.93 -38.89
C LEU A 269 -26.56 20.96 -40.03
N LEU A 270 -25.34 21.18 -40.51
CA LEU A 270 -25.03 22.06 -41.62
C LEU A 270 -25.61 21.55 -42.97
N ASP A 271 -25.60 20.25 -43.24
CA ASP A 271 -26.21 19.65 -44.41
C ASP A 271 -27.74 19.81 -44.39
N ILE A 272 -28.37 19.66 -43.24
CA ILE A 272 -29.80 19.91 -43.08
C ILE A 272 -30.12 21.40 -43.31
N ASP A 273 -29.30 22.32 -42.80
CA ASP A 273 -29.46 23.76 -43.02
C ASP A 273 -29.31 24.12 -44.49
N TRP A 274 -28.25 23.57 -45.18
CA TRP A 274 -28.03 23.74 -46.57
C TRP A 274 -29.20 23.21 -47.44
N ARG A 275 -29.78 22.06 -47.11
CA ARG A 275 -30.94 21.49 -47.80
C ARG A 275 -32.18 22.36 -47.67
N LYS A 276 -32.28 23.18 -46.65
CA LYS A 276 -33.35 24.15 -46.42
C LYS A 276 -33.09 25.50 -47.07
N SER A 277 -31.89 25.74 -47.59
CA SER A 277 -31.50 26.99 -48.20
C SER A 277 -31.98 27.08 -49.66
N ASP A 278 -32.17 28.31 -50.15
CA ASP A 278 -32.53 28.56 -51.54
C ASP A 278 -31.46 28.08 -52.54
N GLU A 279 -30.20 28.01 -52.09
CA GLU A 279 -29.10 27.50 -52.88
C GLU A 279 -29.24 26.01 -53.19
N SER A 280 -29.86 25.21 -52.31
CA SER A 280 -30.03 23.76 -52.52
C SER A 280 -30.99 23.42 -53.66
N VAL A 281 -31.93 24.32 -53.96
CA VAL A 281 -32.95 24.18 -55.00
C VAL A 281 -32.57 24.82 -56.35
N GLU A 282 -31.35 25.39 -56.43
CA GLU A 282 -30.80 25.81 -57.77
C GLU A 282 -30.86 24.66 -58.79
N PRO A 283 -31.27 24.90 -60.04
CA PRO A 283 -31.54 23.83 -60.98
C PRO A 283 -30.44 22.78 -61.15
N GLN A 284 -29.18 23.22 -61.15
CA GLN A 284 -28.02 22.28 -61.22
C GLN A 284 -27.78 21.46 -59.95
N LYS A 285 -27.96 22.08 -58.78
CA LYS A 285 -27.80 21.40 -57.50
C LYS A 285 -28.97 20.45 -57.23
N ALA A 286 -30.18 20.84 -57.55
CA ALA A 286 -31.37 20.00 -57.52
C ALA A 286 -31.24 18.75 -58.41
N LEU A 287 -30.68 18.90 -59.58
CA LEU A 287 -30.41 17.78 -60.47
C LEU A 287 -29.34 16.83 -59.90
N ASN A 288 -28.29 17.36 -59.28
CA ASN A 288 -27.23 16.55 -58.67
C ASN A 288 -27.75 15.76 -57.48
N SER A 289 -28.73 16.22 -56.73
CA SER A 289 -29.31 15.51 -55.56
C SER A 289 -30.02 14.22 -55.93
N VAL A 290 -30.45 14.06 -57.19
CA VAL A 290 -31.11 12.84 -57.71
C VAL A 290 -30.08 11.76 -58.12
N GLY A 291 -28.80 12.09 -58.12
CA GLY A 291 -27.70 11.14 -58.36
C GLY A 291 -27.74 10.54 -59.80
N THR A 292 -27.61 9.22 -59.94
CA THR A 292 -27.54 8.54 -61.26
C THR A 292 -28.76 8.66 -62.09
N ALA A 293 -29.90 9.05 -61.53
CA ALA A 293 -31.14 9.27 -62.25
C ALA A 293 -31.27 10.70 -62.86
N SER A 294 -30.29 11.57 -62.63
CA SER A 294 -30.29 12.98 -63.01
C SER A 294 -30.62 13.21 -64.48
N SER A 295 -30.16 12.33 -65.38
CA SER A 295 -30.43 12.41 -66.86
C SER A 295 -31.89 12.28 -67.25
N ARG A 296 -32.79 11.91 -66.35
CA ARG A 296 -34.23 11.70 -66.56
C ARG A 296 -35.12 12.90 -66.19
N PHE A 297 -34.51 13.91 -65.55
CA PHE A 297 -35.26 15.06 -65.02
C PHE A 297 -34.82 16.37 -65.67
N ASP A 298 -35.81 17.26 -65.93
CA ASP A 298 -35.53 18.65 -66.30
C ASP A 298 -35.06 19.42 -65.04
N PRO A 299 -33.89 20.06 -65.08
CA PRO A 299 -33.33 20.78 -63.92
C PRO A 299 -34.23 21.90 -63.37
N ILE A 300 -34.91 22.65 -64.30
CA ILE A 300 -35.76 23.75 -63.90
C ILE A 300 -37.03 23.23 -63.24
N PHE A 301 -37.66 22.22 -63.80
CA PHE A 301 -38.85 21.60 -63.28
C PHE A 301 -38.56 20.95 -61.88
N LEU A 302 -37.42 20.34 -61.76
CA LEU A 302 -37.00 19.76 -60.50
C LEU A 302 -36.74 20.83 -59.41
N SER A 303 -36.10 21.93 -59.78
CA SER A 303 -35.89 23.09 -58.93
C SER A 303 -37.23 23.68 -58.46
N ASP A 304 -38.19 23.88 -59.33
CA ASP A 304 -39.49 24.40 -58.96
C ASP A 304 -40.32 23.47 -58.08
N MET A 305 -40.21 22.16 -58.31
CA MET A 305 -40.86 21.17 -57.43
C MET A 305 -40.20 21.09 -56.06
N MET A 306 -38.90 21.30 -55.94
CA MET A 306 -38.13 21.29 -54.69
C MET A 306 -38.15 22.64 -53.99
N ALA A 307 -38.70 23.69 -54.56
CA ALA A 307 -38.77 25.03 -53.99
C ALA A 307 -39.41 24.95 -52.57
N HIS A 308 -38.72 25.52 -51.64
CA HIS A 308 -39.15 25.45 -50.23
C HIS A 308 -40.47 26.21 -50.01
N SER A 309 -41.46 25.58 -49.40
CA SER A 309 -42.65 26.23 -48.91
C SER A 309 -42.31 27.22 -47.78
N GLN A 310 -43.16 28.23 -47.59
CA GLN A 310 -42.97 29.36 -46.63
C GLN A 310 -42.67 28.95 -45.18
N SER A 311 -42.66 27.66 -44.81
CA SER A 311 -42.41 27.13 -43.46
C SER A 311 -40.99 26.62 -43.24
N SER A 312 -40.12 26.59 -44.24
CA SER A 312 -38.73 26.12 -44.12
C SER A 312 -37.82 27.28 -43.74
N LEU A 313 -37.42 27.34 -42.48
CA LEU A 313 -36.48 28.35 -41.99
C LEU A 313 -35.06 27.80 -41.98
N THR A 314 -34.14 28.56 -42.60
CA THR A 314 -32.70 28.34 -42.48
C THR A 314 -32.18 28.80 -41.14
N MET A 315 -31.04 28.30 -40.74
CA MET A 315 -30.37 28.71 -39.52
C MET A 315 -30.03 30.21 -39.56
N PRO A 316 -30.28 30.96 -38.45
CA PRO A 316 -29.85 32.36 -38.37
C PRO A 316 -28.32 32.48 -38.55
N ALA A 317 -27.87 33.52 -39.27
CA ALA A 317 -26.47 33.72 -39.59
C ALA A 317 -25.52 33.67 -38.40
N PRO A 318 -25.83 34.29 -37.22
CA PRO A 318 -24.94 34.16 -36.04
C PRO A 318 -24.83 32.74 -35.54
N ARG A 319 -25.87 31.94 -35.61
CA ARG A 319 -25.86 30.51 -35.21
C ARG A 319 -25.00 29.71 -36.16
N ARG A 320 -25.15 29.92 -37.48
CA ARG A 320 -24.35 29.25 -38.49
C ARG A 320 -22.86 29.56 -38.35
N GLU A 321 -22.51 30.81 -38.04
CA GLU A 321 -21.13 31.22 -37.82
C GLU A 321 -20.52 30.51 -36.62
N ARG A 322 -21.24 30.41 -35.49
CA ARG A 322 -20.80 29.66 -34.30
C ARG A 322 -20.58 28.18 -34.63
N VAL A 323 -21.51 27.55 -35.32
CA VAL A 323 -21.42 26.13 -35.73
C VAL A 323 -20.20 25.88 -36.61
N LEU A 324 -19.96 26.77 -37.61
CA LEU A 324 -18.81 26.67 -38.50
C LEU A 324 -17.48 26.87 -37.74
N ASN A 325 -17.44 27.85 -36.85
CA ASN A 325 -16.24 28.12 -36.05
C ASN A 325 -15.92 26.93 -35.10
N ALA A 326 -16.92 26.40 -34.40
CA ALA A 326 -16.76 25.22 -33.58
C ALA A 326 -16.28 24.02 -34.40
N LEU A 327 -16.86 23.76 -35.56
CA LEU A 327 -16.45 22.69 -36.46
C LEU A 327 -14.98 22.85 -36.89
N GLN A 328 -14.59 24.07 -37.31
CA GLN A 328 -13.21 24.34 -37.74
C GLN A 328 -12.20 24.10 -36.64
N ILE A 329 -12.50 24.51 -35.39
CA ILE A 329 -11.60 24.31 -34.22
C ILE A 329 -11.47 22.81 -33.91
N LEU A 330 -12.61 22.07 -33.91
CA LEU A 330 -12.60 20.63 -33.63
C LEU A 330 -11.84 19.84 -34.71
N GLU A 331 -12.02 20.14 -35.98
CA GLU A 331 -11.30 19.52 -37.10
C GLU A 331 -9.79 19.83 -37.04
N ALA A 332 -9.42 21.09 -36.76
CA ALA A 332 -8.03 21.48 -36.64
C ALA A 332 -7.33 20.74 -35.47
N HIS A 333 -8.02 20.53 -34.36
CA HIS A 333 -7.49 19.77 -33.24
C HIS A 333 -7.24 18.30 -33.60
N LEU A 334 -8.17 17.63 -34.30
CA LEU A 334 -7.98 16.25 -34.75
C LEU A 334 -6.85 16.09 -35.77
N GLN A 335 -6.58 17.13 -36.57
CA GLN A 335 -5.47 17.12 -37.54
C GLN A 335 -4.10 17.40 -36.88
N ASN A 336 -4.08 18.24 -35.86
CA ASN A 336 -2.91 18.60 -35.09
C ASN A 336 -2.85 17.77 -33.77
N ASP A 337 -2.82 16.45 -33.92
CA ASP A 337 -2.72 15.54 -32.78
C ASP A 337 -1.50 15.92 -31.94
N ASP A 338 -1.71 16.60 -30.79
CA ASP A 338 -0.61 16.95 -29.90
C ASP A 338 -0.12 15.66 -29.21
N PRO A 339 1.04 15.15 -29.58
CA PRO A 339 1.52 13.88 -29.07
C PRO A 339 2.00 14.00 -27.63
N ILE A 340 2.15 15.20 -27.08
CA ILE A 340 2.71 15.40 -25.74
C ILE A 340 1.73 14.96 -24.67
N LEU A 341 2.16 14.00 -23.85
CA LEU A 341 1.40 13.48 -22.73
C LEU A 341 1.98 13.96 -21.40
N VAL A 342 3.30 14.17 -21.32
CA VAL A 342 4.01 14.50 -20.08
C VAL A 342 5.02 15.61 -20.31
N ARG A 343 5.08 16.55 -19.36
CA ARG A 343 6.11 17.57 -19.27
C ARG A 343 6.80 17.49 -17.93
N PHE A 344 8.07 17.13 -17.92
CA PHE A 344 8.94 17.15 -16.75
C PHE A 344 9.69 18.45 -16.62
N VAL A 345 9.72 18.99 -15.41
CA VAL A 345 10.55 20.16 -15.06
C VAL A 345 11.51 19.76 -13.95
N HIS A 346 12.79 20.04 -14.11
CA HIS A 346 13.83 19.68 -13.15
C HIS A 346 14.93 20.75 -13.05
N LEU A 347 15.70 20.73 -11.95
CA LEU A 347 16.81 21.65 -11.72
C LEU A 347 18.12 21.18 -12.35
N GLU A 348 18.42 19.88 -12.21
CA GLU A 348 19.67 19.28 -12.71
C GLU A 348 19.42 18.67 -14.10
N GLU A 349 20.48 18.50 -14.89
CA GLU A 349 20.39 17.73 -16.11
C GLU A 349 19.91 16.29 -15.78
N LEU A 350 18.60 16.12 -15.82
CA LEU A 350 18.04 14.83 -16.18
C LEU A 350 18.58 14.62 -17.59
N THR A 351 19.76 13.98 -17.68
CA THR A 351 20.28 13.70 -19.00
C THR A 351 19.14 13.07 -19.77
N SER A 352 18.66 13.75 -20.79
CA SER A 352 17.59 13.32 -21.71
C SER A 352 17.78 11.85 -22.09
N ALA A 353 19.02 11.36 -22.11
CA ALA A 353 19.39 9.96 -22.30
C ALA A 353 18.59 8.94 -21.49
N HIS A 354 18.07 9.28 -20.31
CA HIS A 354 17.30 8.34 -19.48
C HIS A 354 15.80 8.28 -19.89
N LEU A 355 15.28 9.35 -20.50
CA LEU A 355 13.89 9.44 -20.93
C LEU A 355 13.73 9.62 -22.46
N GLU A 356 14.82 9.80 -23.20
CA GLU A 356 14.87 10.09 -24.66
C GLU A 356 14.12 9.09 -25.55
N ASN A 357 13.97 7.86 -25.11
CA ASN A 357 13.30 6.83 -25.90
C ASN A 357 11.77 6.76 -25.66
N ARG A 358 11.21 7.62 -24.82
CA ARG A 358 9.76 7.65 -24.61
C ARG A 358 9.10 8.66 -25.54
N PRO A 359 8.20 8.20 -26.41
CA PRO A 359 7.42 9.11 -27.23
C PRO A 359 6.56 10.01 -26.35
N ASN A 360 6.22 11.20 -26.83
CA ASN A 360 5.22 12.07 -26.22
C ASN A 360 5.63 12.69 -24.85
N LEU A 361 6.94 12.93 -24.66
CA LEU A 361 7.50 13.49 -23.45
C LEU A 361 8.39 14.70 -23.76
N GLU A 362 8.22 15.79 -22.99
CA GLU A 362 9.09 16.97 -23.01
C GLU A 362 9.77 17.16 -21.66
N VAL A 363 11.02 17.61 -21.68
CA VAL A 363 11.81 17.87 -20.47
C VAL A 363 12.30 19.32 -20.50
N PHE A 364 12.09 20.02 -19.39
CA PHE A 364 12.50 21.40 -19.17
C PHE A 364 13.47 21.46 -17.97
N SER A 365 14.50 22.29 -18.09
CA SER A 365 15.39 22.63 -16.96
C SER A 365 15.10 24.05 -16.49
N ASP A 366 14.87 24.21 -15.20
CA ASP A 366 14.65 25.52 -14.58
C ASP A 366 15.21 25.55 -13.15
N LEU A 367 15.58 26.74 -12.68
CA LEU A 367 16.07 26.91 -11.31
C LEU A 367 14.98 26.72 -10.26
N ASP A 368 13.72 26.87 -10.65
CA ASP A 368 12.57 26.66 -9.79
C ASP A 368 11.52 25.77 -10.48
N PRO A 369 11.63 24.45 -10.35
CA PRO A 369 10.73 23.51 -10.99
C PRO A 369 9.26 23.71 -10.65
N CYS A 370 8.91 24.07 -9.42
CA CYS A 370 7.52 24.28 -9.00
C CYS A 370 6.89 25.51 -9.67
N THR A 371 7.62 26.64 -9.74
CA THR A 371 7.15 27.83 -10.43
C THR A 371 7.02 27.58 -11.93
N LYS A 372 8.01 26.93 -12.54
CA LYS A 372 7.99 26.60 -13.96
C LYS A 372 6.88 25.65 -14.34
N ALA A 373 6.61 24.65 -13.50
CA ALA A 373 5.49 23.75 -13.70
C ALA A 373 4.13 24.47 -13.68
N THR A 374 3.98 25.48 -12.82
CA THR A 374 2.80 26.35 -12.78
C THR A 374 2.61 27.10 -14.09
N GLU A 375 3.68 27.72 -14.60
CA GLU A 375 3.67 28.42 -15.89
C GLU A 375 3.31 27.51 -17.07
N LEU A 376 3.90 26.33 -17.12
CA LEU A 376 3.62 25.35 -18.18
C LEU A 376 2.18 24.86 -18.14
N PHE A 377 1.64 24.62 -16.94
CA PHE A 377 0.23 24.28 -16.78
C PHE A 377 -0.68 25.39 -17.33
N ASP A 378 -0.45 26.64 -16.93
CA ASP A 378 -1.26 27.80 -17.40
C ASP A 378 -1.19 28.01 -18.92
N GLN A 379 -0.02 27.76 -19.53
CA GLN A 379 0.14 27.78 -20.98
C GLN A 379 -0.67 26.68 -21.69
N GLU A 380 -0.65 25.46 -21.14
CA GLU A 380 -1.42 24.34 -21.72
C GLU A 380 -2.93 24.58 -21.61
N VAL A 381 -3.38 25.00 -20.44
CA VAL A 381 -4.79 25.32 -20.21
C VAL A 381 -5.31 26.34 -21.22
N SER A 382 -4.51 27.37 -21.52
CA SER A 382 -4.89 28.42 -22.48
C SER A 382 -5.12 27.85 -23.90
N LYS A 383 -4.33 26.83 -24.30
CA LYS A 383 -4.54 26.15 -25.59
C LYS A 383 -5.81 25.29 -25.58
N TRP A 384 -6.03 24.53 -24.51
CA TRP A 384 -7.15 23.61 -24.37
C TRP A 384 -8.48 24.32 -24.10
N ALA A 385 -8.48 25.53 -23.53
CA ALA A 385 -9.69 26.29 -23.25
C ALA A 385 -10.48 26.62 -24.53
N ASN A 386 -9.80 27.04 -25.60
CA ASN A 386 -10.44 27.29 -26.88
C ASN A 386 -11.07 26.03 -27.47
N PHE A 387 -10.40 24.90 -27.37
CA PHE A 387 -10.90 23.62 -27.85
C PHE A 387 -12.10 23.10 -27.04
N PHE A 388 -12.02 23.09 -25.69
CA PHE A 388 -13.14 22.65 -24.88
C PHE A 388 -14.36 23.58 -25.00
N SER A 389 -14.15 24.89 -25.12
CA SER A 389 -15.26 25.80 -25.37
C SER A 389 -15.96 25.48 -26.69
N ALA A 390 -15.19 25.22 -27.78
CA ALA A 390 -15.75 24.82 -29.05
C ALA A 390 -16.52 23.49 -28.99
N ALA A 391 -16.02 22.50 -28.24
CA ALA A 391 -16.70 21.23 -28.04
C ALA A 391 -18.04 21.40 -27.28
N ARG A 392 -18.07 22.26 -26.25
CA ARG A 392 -19.31 22.56 -25.50
C ARG A 392 -20.28 23.37 -26.33
N ILE A 393 -19.81 24.36 -27.11
CA ILE A 393 -20.64 25.11 -28.03
C ILE A 393 -21.25 24.16 -29.05
N ALA A 394 -20.47 23.26 -29.63
CA ALA A 394 -20.95 22.24 -30.55
C ALA A 394 -22.10 21.41 -29.93
N GLN A 395 -21.93 20.93 -28.72
CA GLN A 395 -22.94 20.13 -28.02
C GLN A 395 -24.23 20.93 -27.77
N LEU A 396 -24.11 22.19 -27.33
CA LEU A 396 -25.27 23.07 -27.11
C LEU A 396 -26.02 23.38 -28.42
N GLU A 397 -25.30 23.62 -29.53
CA GLU A 397 -25.89 23.90 -30.82
C GLU A 397 -26.56 22.68 -31.45
N ILE A 398 -25.96 21.49 -31.34
CA ILE A 398 -26.58 20.23 -31.80
C ILE A 398 -27.88 19.98 -31.04
N ASN A 399 -27.89 20.21 -29.72
CA ASN A 399 -29.08 20.03 -28.90
C ASN A 399 -30.09 21.15 -29.03
N GLY A 400 -29.76 22.25 -29.73
CA GLY A 400 -30.66 23.41 -29.94
C GLY A 400 -30.96 24.22 -28.68
N ILE A 401 -30.08 24.13 -27.66
CA ILE A 401 -30.24 24.80 -26.36
C ILE A 401 -29.29 25.98 -26.15
N TYR A 402 -28.53 26.37 -27.18
CA TYR A 402 -27.61 27.52 -27.07
C TYR A 402 -28.41 28.82 -26.99
N ASP A 403 -28.24 29.57 -25.90
CA ASP A 403 -28.78 30.89 -25.70
C ASP A 403 -27.65 31.93 -25.68
N PRO A 404 -27.58 32.87 -26.65
CA PRO A 404 -26.50 33.86 -26.68
C PRO A 404 -26.45 34.77 -25.47
N ALA A 405 -27.60 35.09 -24.84
CA ALA A 405 -27.64 35.97 -23.69
C ALA A 405 -26.96 35.33 -22.45
N ILE A 406 -26.98 34.02 -22.35
CA ILE A 406 -26.41 33.24 -21.23
C ILE A 406 -25.01 32.76 -21.58
N HIS A 407 -24.83 32.17 -22.75
CA HIS A 407 -23.63 31.41 -23.07
C HIS A 407 -22.48 32.26 -23.64
N ASP A 408 -22.76 33.36 -24.41
CA ASP A 408 -21.71 34.23 -24.91
C ASP A 408 -20.84 34.86 -23.80
N PRO A 409 -21.42 35.47 -22.72
CA PRO A 409 -20.63 35.99 -21.62
C PRO A 409 -19.84 34.90 -20.84
N TRP A 410 -20.41 33.71 -20.78
CA TRP A 410 -19.76 32.58 -20.08
C TRP A 410 -18.54 32.06 -20.83
N PHE A 411 -18.67 31.86 -22.17
CA PHE A 411 -17.57 31.41 -23.01
C PHE A 411 -16.49 32.48 -23.21
N ALA A 412 -16.84 33.79 -23.13
CA ALA A 412 -15.84 34.85 -23.17
C ALA A 412 -14.84 34.82 -22.02
N ASN A 413 -15.23 34.24 -20.89
CA ASN A 413 -14.38 34.10 -19.67
C ASN A 413 -14.09 32.64 -19.35
N PHE A 414 -14.04 31.78 -20.36
CA PHE A 414 -13.84 30.34 -20.17
C PHE A 414 -12.37 30.04 -19.86
N THR A 415 -12.07 29.69 -18.59
CA THR A 415 -10.76 29.35 -18.07
C THR A 415 -10.80 27.95 -17.46
N TRP A 416 -9.67 27.46 -16.96
CA TRP A 416 -9.55 26.09 -16.47
C TRP A 416 -10.43 25.81 -15.24
N GLU A 417 -10.80 26.81 -14.46
CA GLU A 417 -11.72 26.68 -13.34
C GLU A 417 -13.14 26.27 -13.79
N ALA A 418 -13.46 26.52 -15.06
CA ALA A 418 -14.73 26.12 -15.68
C ALA A 418 -14.66 24.73 -16.36
N PHE A 419 -13.50 24.10 -16.41
CA PHE A 419 -13.37 22.75 -17.00
C PHE A 419 -14.07 21.71 -16.13
N SER A 420 -14.64 20.70 -16.78
CA SER A 420 -15.14 19.53 -16.07
C SER A 420 -13.98 18.65 -15.60
N LYS A 421 -14.27 17.73 -14.67
CA LYS A 421 -13.27 16.77 -14.22
C LYS A 421 -12.67 15.99 -15.40
N GLU A 422 -13.52 15.54 -16.34
CA GLU A 422 -13.09 14.81 -17.52
C GLU A 422 -12.15 15.65 -18.41
N GLU A 423 -12.44 16.93 -18.60
CA GLU A 423 -11.63 17.86 -19.41
C GLU A 423 -10.26 18.09 -18.75
N ILE A 424 -10.21 18.30 -17.44
CA ILE A 424 -8.95 18.46 -16.70
C ILE A 424 -8.07 17.21 -16.86
N LEU A 425 -8.65 16.03 -16.76
CA LEU A 425 -7.94 14.75 -16.86
C LEU A 425 -7.44 14.40 -18.29
N LEU A 426 -7.77 15.23 -19.30
CA LEU A 426 -7.24 15.10 -20.67
C LEU A 426 -5.99 15.95 -20.93
N LEU A 427 -5.71 16.92 -20.06
CA LEU A 427 -4.55 17.80 -20.20
C LEU A 427 -3.23 16.99 -20.12
N PRO A 428 -2.16 17.44 -20.79
CA PRO A 428 -0.83 16.88 -20.54
C PRO A 428 -0.48 16.96 -19.08
N ALA A 429 0.04 15.90 -18.50
CA ALA A 429 0.49 15.92 -17.12
C ALA A 429 1.77 16.76 -16.99
N VAL A 430 1.77 17.71 -16.08
CA VAL A 430 2.97 18.49 -15.72
C VAL A 430 3.53 17.93 -14.42
N VAL A 431 4.84 17.66 -14.42
CA VAL A 431 5.54 17.03 -13.30
C VAL A 431 6.73 17.90 -12.90
N ALA A 432 6.72 18.44 -11.67
CA ALA A 432 7.87 19.09 -11.06
C ALA A 432 8.73 18.05 -10.33
N LEU A 433 10.01 18.00 -10.63
CA LEU A 433 10.98 17.12 -9.96
C LEU A 433 11.83 17.94 -8.98
N GLU A 434 11.79 17.56 -7.70
CA GLU A 434 12.48 18.28 -6.62
C GLU A 434 13.36 17.33 -5.81
N SER A 435 14.38 17.88 -5.15
CA SER A 435 15.07 17.18 -4.05
C SER A 435 14.48 17.59 -2.70
N GLY A 436 14.53 16.68 -1.72
CA GLY A 436 14.05 16.97 -0.36
C GLY A 436 14.74 18.16 0.27
N GLU A 437 16.05 18.31 0.04
CA GLU A 437 16.86 19.44 0.57
C GLU A 437 16.39 20.79 0.03
N ARG A 438 16.16 20.87 -1.28
CA ARG A 438 15.71 22.11 -1.91
C ARG A 438 14.25 22.40 -1.56
N ALA A 439 13.38 21.40 -1.59
CA ALA A 439 11.98 21.54 -1.23
C ALA A 439 11.78 22.03 0.22
N ALA A 440 12.67 21.60 1.14
CA ALA A 440 12.67 22.05 2.53
C ALA A 440 13.40 23.39 2.76
N GLY A 441 14.17 23.86 1.78
CA GLY A 441 14.96 25.09 1.85
C GLY A 441 14.49 26.16 0.88
N GLU A 442 15.28 26.43 -0.14
CA GLU A 442 15.07 27.52 -1.10
C GLU A 442 13.77 27.38 -1.91
N GLY A 443 13.37 26.14 -2.25
CA GLY A 443 12.16 25.85 -3.03
C GLY A 443 10.86 25.87 -2.22
N MET A 444 10.91 26.02 -0.89
CA MET A 444 9.74 25.86 -0.02
C MET A 444 8.61 26.83 -0.35
N THR A 445 8.93 28.06 -0.69
CA THR A 445 7.92 29.07 -1.02
C THR A 445 7.16 28.71 -2.30
N ALA A 446 7.88 28.32 -3.35
CA ALA A 446 7.28 27.90 -4.61
C ALA A 446 6.46 26.60 -4.46
N LEU A 447 6.99 25.64 -3.71
CA LEU A 447 6.27 24.42 -3.34
C LEU A 447 4.95 24.74 -2.60
N SER A 448 4.99 25.61 -1.60
CA SER A 448 3.80 26.02 -0.84
C SER A 448 2.76 26.71 -1.71
N HIS A 449 3.20 27.60 -2.63
CA HIS A 449 2.31 28.26 -3.57
C HIS A 449 1.64 27.26 -4.52
N LEU A 450 2.41 26.31 -5.05
CA LEU A 450 1.87 25.31 -5.96
C LEU A 450 0.88 24.38 -5.24
N LEU A 451 1.19 23.89 -4.02
CA LEU A 451 0.29 23.08 -3.20
C LEU A 451 -1.03 23.77 -2.87
N SER A 452 -1.02 25.12 -2.77
CA SER A 452 -2.21 25.92 -2.49
C SER A 452 -2.95 26.37 -3.75
N SER A 453 -2.39 26.16 -4.94
CA SER A 453 -2.90 26.70 -6.19
C SER A 453 -4.13 25.98 -6.75
N GLY A 454 -4.38 24.75 -6.32
CA GLY A 454 -5.43 23.88 -6.86
C GLY A 454 -5.16 23.32 -8.28
N ARG A 455 -3.99 23.64 -8.88
CA ARG A 455 -3.62 23.13 -10.20
C ARG A 455 -3.28 21.64 -10.15
N PRO A 456 -3.80 20.80 -11.04
CA PRO A 456 -3.51 19.36 -11.06
C PRO A 456 -2.09 19.06 -11.60
N VAL A 457 -1.09 19.56 -10.91
CA VAL A 457 0.34 19.34 -11.18
C VAL A 457 0.84 18.25 -10.24
N GLN A 458 1.67 17.34 -10.76
CA GLN A 458 2.35 16.31 -9.99
C GLN A 458 3.71 16.85 -9.52
N ILE A 459 3.99 16.77 -8.24
CA ILE A 459 5.28 17.15 -7.65
C ILE A 459 5.92 15.89 -7.11
N LEU A 460 7.08 15.51 -7.63
CA LEU A 460 7.82 14.34 -7.20
C LEU A 460 9.11 14.78 -6.50
N VAL A 461 9.18 14.53 -5.20
CA VAL A 461 10.30 14.88 -4.33
C VAL A 461 11.11 13.63 -4.02
N LYS A 462 12.40 13.63 -4.35
CA LYS A 462 13.35 12.60 -3.92
C LYS A 462 13.84 12.94 -2.51
N ASP A 463 13.49 12.10 -1.52
CA ASP A 463 13.80 12.32 -0.12
C ASP A 463 14.97 11.49 0.38
N ARG A 464 15.78 12.07 1.30
CA ARG A 464 16.84 11.40 2.06
C ARG A 464 16.41 11.23 3.50
N THR A 465 16.01 10.04 3.86
CA THR A 465 15.41 9.74 5.17
C THR A 465 16.37 9.80 6.36
N HIS A 466 17.66 9.86 6.11
CA HIS A 466 18.71 9.85 7.14
C HIS A 466 19.27 11.24 7.49
N SER A 467 18.96 12.25 6.68
CA SER A 467 19.47 13.60 6.88
C SER A 467 18.35 14.57 7.25
N ASN A 468 18.68 15.62 8.00
CA ASN A 468 17.82 16.76 8.14
C ASN A 468 17.80 17.54 6.82
N SER A 469 16.63 17.77 6.24
CA SER A 469 16.48 18.52 4.99
C SER A 469 17.03 19.97 5.08
N HIS A 470 17.13 20.53 6.28
CA HIS A 470 17.73 21.83 6.53
C HIS A 470 19.18 21.79 6.97
N SER A 471 19.78 20.63 7.17
CA SER A 471 21.17 20.54 7.62
C SER A 471 22.11 20.99 6.49
N LEU A 472 22.88 22.04 6.75
CA LEU A 472 23.92 22.54 5.82
C LEU A 472 25.22 21.73 5.90
N SER A 473 25.33 20.85 6.92
CA SER A 473 26.50 19.98 7.09
C SER A 473 26.09 18.57 7.52
N ASP A 474 26.75 17.56 6.95
CA ASP A 474 26.57 16.16 7.33
C ASP A 474 27.00 15.86 8.78
N ASP A 475 27.69 16.80 9.44
CA ASP A 475 28.16 16.65 10.81
C ASP A 475 27.09 16.84 11.89
N GLU A 476 25.95 17.44 11.55
CA GLU A 476 24.88 17.77 12.50
C GLU A 476 23.55 17.03 12.25
N LEU A 477 23.61 15.82 11.71
CA LEU A 477 22.46 15.05 11.23
C LEU A 477 21.29 14.93 12.23
N PHE A 478 21.58 14.90 13.54
CA PHE A 478 20.57 14.69 14.57
C PHE A 478 20.42 15.88 15.53
N LEU A 479 21.16 16.96 15.32
CA LEU A 479 21.13 18.12 16.22
C LEU A 479 20.08 19.16 15.83
N ASN A 480 19.70 19.20 14.56
CA ASN A 480 18.76 20.17 14.02
C ASN A 480 17.37 19.57 13.81
N TYR A 481 16.36 20.44 13.89
CA TYR A 481 14.99 20.05 13.57
C TYR A 481 14.88 19.55 12.12
N ARG A 482 14.20 18.42 11.94
CA ARG A 482 13.89 17.87 10.63
C ARG A 482 12.51 18.33 10.17
N LEU A 483 12.43 18.90 8.98
CA LEU A 483 11.15 19.21 8.34
C LEU A 483 10.60 17.99 7.64
N GLU A 484 9.45 17.50 8.09
CA GLU A 484 8.72 16.42 7.44
C GLU A 484 7.89 16.98 6.27
N LEU A 485 8.40 16.83 5.04
CA LEU A 485 7.75 17.37 3.83
C LEU A 485 6.36 16.77 3.59
N GLY A 486 6.15 15.51 3.99
CA GLY A 486 4.83 14.88 3.93
C GLY A 486 3.83 15.57 4.85
N TYR A 487 4.21 15.82 6.09
CA TYR A 487 3.37 16.54 7.06
C TYR A 487 3.15 18.00 6.65
N PHE A 488 4.17 18.64 6.09
CA PHE A 488 4.05 19.97 5.48
C PHE A 488 3.01 19.99 4.36
N GLY A 489 3.04 19.00 3.46
CA GLY A 489 2.02 18.83 2.41
C GLY A 489 0.61 18.67 2.97
N ILE A 490 0.44 17.85 4.02
CA ILE A 490 -0.85 17.63 4.70
C ILE A 490 -1.42 18.94 5.25
N SER A 491 -0.57 19.83 5.77
CA SER A 491 -0.99 21.12 6.35
C SER A 491 -1.68 22.05 5.35
N HIS A 492 -1.46 21.87 4.04
CA HIS A 492 -2.13 22.62 2.97
C HIS A 492 -3.59 22.18 2.74
N ARG A 493 -4.00 20.99 3.20
CA ARG A 493 -5.38 20.48 3.21
C ARG A 493 -6.06 20.32 1.84
N GLN A 494 -5.50 20.84 0.77
CA GLN A 494 -6.08 20.80 -0.58
C GLN A 494 -5.32 19.87 -1.54
N ALA A 495 -4.07 19.60 -1.25
CA ALA A 495 -3.23 18.74 -2.06
C ALA A 495 -3.39 17.26 -1.66
N ILE A 496 -3.26 16.38 -2.64
CA ILE A 496 -3.01 14.96 -2.39
C ILE A 496 -1.56 14.83 -1.95
N VAL A 497 -1.32 14.08 -0.90
CA VAL A 497 0.03 13.83 -0.39
C VAL A 497 0.27 12.34 -0.29
N SER A 498 1.34 11.87 -0.92
CA SER A 498 1.76 10.49 -0.82
C SER A 498 3.22 10.39 -0.39
N GLN A 499 3.51 9.49 0.53
CA GLN A 499 4.85 9.13 0.95
C GLN A 499 5.05 7.64 0.72
N SER A 500 6.05 7.28 -0.10
CA SER A 500 6.25 5.93 -0.58
C SER A 500 7.73 5.67 -0.95
N SER A 501 8.00 4.51 -1.52
CA SER A 501 9.34 4.16 -1.99
C SER A 501 9.26 3.45 -3.35
N SER A 502 10.28 3.70 -4.19
CA SER A 502 10.44 2.93 -5.43
C SER A 502 10.73 1.44 -5.18
N ALA A 503 11.19 1.07 -3.99
CA ALA A 503 11.35 -0.33 -3.59
C ALA A 503 10.02 -1.09 -3.45
N ARG A 504 8.90 -0.40 -3.25
CA ARG A 504 7.54 -0.96 -3.15
C ARG A 504 6.70 -0.48 -4.34
N HIS A 505 7.05 -0.98 -5.53
CA HIS A 505 6.50 -0.51 -6.80
C HIS A 505 4.97 -0.56 -6.90
N GLN A 506 4.31 -1.59 -6.34
CA GLN A 506 2.85 -1.71 -6.39
C GLN A 506 2.16 -0.63 -5.55
N HIS A 507 2.64 -0.41 -4.31
CA HIS A 507 2.16 0.67 -3.46
C HIS A 507 2.34 2.04 -4.13
N LEU A 508 3.53 2.28 -4.70
CA LEU A 508 3.85 3.52 -5.40
C LEU A 508 2.96 3.74 -6.64
N LEU A 509 2.79 2.72 -7.49
CA LEU A 509 1.94 2.80 -8.68
C LEU A 509 0.48 3.01 -8.33
N THR A 510 -0.03 2.35 -7.30
CA THR A 510 -1.41 2.56 -6.83
C THR A 510 -1.64 4.01 -6.43
N GLN A 511 -0.68 4.62 -5.72
CA GLN A 511 -0.76 6.03 -5.33
C GLN A 511 -0.66 6.98 -6.53
N PHE A 512 0.24 6.70 -7.49
CA PHE A 512 0.34 7.48 -8.71
C PHE A 512 -0.96 7.45 -9.51
N LEU A 513 -1.55 6.27 -9.70
CA LEU A 513 -2.81 6.14 -10.41
C LEU A 513 -3.94 6.89 -9.70
N SER A 514 -4.06 6.76 -8.39
CA SER A 514 -5.06 7.48 -7.60
C SER A 514 -4.90 9.00 -7.70
N ALA A 515 -3.66 9.50 -7.69
CA ALA A 515 -3.36 10.91 -7.86
C ALA A 515 -3.67 11.41 -9.29
N LEU A 516 -3.41 10.60 -10.32
CA LEU A 516 -3.73 10.91 -11.72
C LEU A 516 -5.23 10.86 -12.04
N ASP A 517 -6.03 10.20 -11.22
CA ASP A 517 -7.49 10.15 -11.33
C ASP A 517 -8.18 11.31 -10.57
N ALA A 518 -7.40 12.12 -9.87
CA ALA A 518 -7.84 13.31 -9.16
C ALA A 518 -7.51 14.61 -9.93
N THR A 519 -8.23 15.67 -9.61
CA THR A 519 -8.06 17.01 -10.23
C THR A 519 -7.39 17.99 -9.27
N ARG A 520 -6.46 17.51 -8.42
CA ARG A 520 -5.76 18.28 -7.40
C ARG A 520 -4.26 18.25 -7.60
N THR A 521 -3.57 19.22 -7.06
CA THR A 521 -2.12 19.18 -6.91
C THR A 521 -1.73 17.96 -6.10
N SER A 522 -0.75 17.20 -6.56
CA SER A 522 -0.30 15.97 -5.88
C SER A 522 1.18 16.05 -5.54
N LEU A 523 1.51 15.79 -4.28
CA LEU A 523 2.87 15.75 -3.75
C LEU A 523 3.26 14.31 -3.46
N HIS A 524 4.30 13.83 -4.12
CA HIS A 524 4.84 12.48 -3.96
C HIS A 524 6.24 12.56 -3.36
N ILE A 525 6.43 12.07 -2.15
CA ILE A 525 7.71 12.01 -1.46
C ILE A 525 8.23 10.60 -1.53
N ILE A 526 9.36 10.42 -2.23
CA ILE A 526 9.84 9.11 -2.63
C ILE A 526 11.22 8.84 -2.06
N ASN A 527 11.30 7.81 -1.23
CA ASN A 527 12.57 7.23 -0.80
C ASN A 527 13.09 6.25 -1.86
N ILE A 528 14.30 6.49 -2.33
CA ILE A 528 15.00 5.64 -3.32
C ILE A 528 16.16 4.85 -2.72
N GLY A 529 16.37 4.90 -1.39
CA GLY A 529 17.54 4.37 -0.70
C GLY A 529 18.73 5.32 -0.73
N LEU A 530 19.87 4.84 -0.24
CA LEU A 530 21.12 5.59 -0.17
C LEU A 530 21.89 5.54 -1.50
N GLN A 531 22.56 6.64 -1.84
CA GLN A 531 23.44 6.69 -3.03
C GLN A 531 24.70 5.85 -2.87
N HIS A 532 25.21 5.71 -1.65
CA HIS A 532 26.44 4.98 -1.35
C HIS A 532 26.10 3.70 -0.57
N PHE A 533 26.64 2.58 -1.04
CA PHE A 533 26.45 1.29 -0.40
C PHE A 533 27.24 1.21 0.91
N VAL A 534 26.59 0.88 1.99
CA VAL A 534 27.25 0.22 3.11
C VAL A 534 27.65 -1.18 2.61
N HIS A 535 28.85 -1.63 2.90
CA HIS A 535 29.42 -2.86 2.34
C HIS A 535 28.41 -4.03 2.30
N GLY A 536 27.93 -4.36 1.09
CA GLY A 536 27.09 -5.51 0.82
C GLY A 536 25.56 -5.26 0.86
N ILE A 537 25.09 -4.08 1.28
CA ILE A 537 23.63 -3.79 1.33
C ILE A 537 23.21 -2.95 0.12
N ASN A 538 22.22 -3.41 -0.62
CA ASN A 538 21.69 -2.68 -1.79
C ASN A 538 20.76 -1.52 -1.41
N PRO A 539 20.67 -0.46 -2.25
CA PRO A 539 19.80 0.68 -1.99
C PRO A 539 18.32 0.32 -1.78
N TRP A 540 17.79 -0.66 -2.51
CA TRP A 540 16.42 -1.10 -2.35
C TRP A 540 16.17 -1.74 -0.97
N LEU A 541 17.15 -2.46 -0.41
CA LEU A 541 17.06 -3.01 0.94
C LEU A 541 17.11 -1.89 1.99
N VAL A 542 17.95 -0.88 1.78
CA VAL A 542 18.00 0.31 2.64
C VAL A 542 16.69 1.09 2.62
N ALA A 543 16.06 1.20 1.44
CA ALA A 543 14.74 1.81 1.33
C ALA A 543 13.66 1.02 2.07
N GLY A 544 13.71 -0.32 2.04
CA GLY A 544 12.86 -1.18 2.86
C GLY A 544 13.12 -1.03 4.36
N ALA A 545 14.40 -0.99 4.76
CA ALA A 545 14.79 -0.75 6.14
C ALA A 545 14.31 0.62 6.68
N ALA A 546 14.24 1.64 5.82
CA ALA A 546 13.69 2.94 6.20
C ALA A 546 12.19 2.87 6.54
N LEU A 547 11.43 2.01 5.88
CA LEU A 547 10.02 1.76 6.18
C LEU A 547 9.88 1.03 7.53
N GLU A 548 10.59 -0.08 7.72
CA GLU A 548 10.53 -0.89 8.94
C GLU A 548 10.93 -0.10 10.21
N SER A 549 11.93 0.75 10.10
CA SER A 549 12.45 1.57 11.19
C SER A 549 11.67 2.88 11.45
N ARG A 550 10.53 3.08 10.82
CA ARG A 550 9.77 4.34 10.88
C ARG A 550 10.57 5.57 10.41
N ALA A 551 11.71 5.39 9.75
CA ALA A 551 12.47 6.50 9.15
C ALA A 551 11.71 7.14 7.98
N HIS A 552 10.96 6.33 7.21
CA HIS A 552 10.13 6.77 6.09
C HIS A 552 8.80 6.01 6.06
N PRO A 553 7.87 6.34 6.98
CA PRO A 553 6.55 5.68 7.00
C PRO A 553 5.77 5.99 5.73
N PHE A 554 4.98 5.02 5.26
CA PHE A 554 4.14 5.18 4.08
C PHE A 554 2.77 5.74 4.45
N PHE A 555 2.24 6.60 3.59
CA PHE A 555 0.87 7.06 3.67
C PHE A 555 0.41 7.69 2.36
N TYR A 556 -0.90 7.73 2.18
CA TYR A 556 -1.56 8.45 1.11
C TYR A 556 -2.74 9.22 1.68
N ILE A 557 -2.79 10.53 1.43
CA ILE A 557 -3.89 11.39 1.85
C ILE A 557 -4.59 11.97 0.64
N ASN A 558 -5.90 11.73 0.57
CA ASN A 558 -6.77 12.34 -0.40
C ASN A 558 -7.82 13.20 0.32
N PRO A 559 -7.80 14.53 0.14
CA PRO A 559 -8.75 15.44 0.79
C PRO A 559 -10.22 15.16 0.45
N ASP A 560 -10.51 14.49 -0.67
CA ASP A 560 -11.86 14.22 -1.16
C ASP A 560 -12.41 12.87 -0.70
N ALA A 561 -11.63 12.05 0.02
CA ALA A 561 -12.02 10.69 0.37
C ALA A 561 -13.05 10.60 1.52
N GLY A 562 -13.22 11.65 2.32
CA GLY A 562 -14.18 11.65 3.43
C GLY A 562 -14.10 12.89 4.31
N ASP A 563 -14.89 12.91 5.38
CA ASP A 563 -14.98 14.06 6.29
C ASP A 563 -13.95 13.99 7.43
N ALA A 564 -13.66 12.80 7.94
CA ALA A 564 -12.66 12.60 8.98
C ALA A 564 -11.24 12.44 8.41
N SER A 565 -10.21 12.78 9.19
CA SER A 565 -8.81 12.57 8.79
C SER A 565 -8.49 11.11 8.52
N ALA A 566 -9.07 10.20 9.29
CA ALA A 566 -8.93 8.75 9.13
C ALA A 566 -9.52 8.23 7.81
N ASP A 567 -10.61 8.83 7.32
CA ASP A 567 -11.20 8.46 6.03
C ASP A 567 -10.33 8.92 4.85
N ARG A 568 -9.58 10.00 5.04
CA ARG A 568 -8.72 10.61 4.02
C ARG A 568 -7.35 9.96 3.92
N MET A 569 -6.90 9.26 4.98
CA MET A 569 -5.55 8.73 5.10
C MET A 569 -5.52 7.21 4.96
N ASP A 570 -4.91 6.74 3.88
CA ASP A 570 -4.50 5.34 3.76
C ASP A 570 -3.10 5.16 4.39
N PHE A 571 -3.02 4.29 5.38
CA PHE A 571 -1.81 3.98 6.15
C PHE A 571 -1.42 2.50 6.04
N THR A 572 -2.14 1.73 5.23
CA THR A 572 -2.04 0.27 5.12
C THR A 572 -0.71 -0.24 4.55
N GLY A 573 0.08 0.63 3.91
CA GLY A 573 1.40 0.27 3.36
C GLY A 573 2.50 0.02 4.40
N ASN A 574 2.23 0.27 5.71
CA ASN A 574 3.23 0.11 6.77
C ASN A 574 3.14 -1.26 7.43
N PRO A 575 4.27 -1.87 7.79
CA PRO A 575 4.27 -3.10 8.60
C PRO A 575 3.84 -2.80 10.04
N GLN A 576 3.09 -3.71 10.67
CA GLN A 576 2.73 -3.65 12.10
C GLN A 576 2.32 -2.24 12.55
N GLN A 577 1.21 -1.74 12.01
CA GLN A 577 0.78 -0.34 12.13
C GLN A 577 0.46 0.12 13.55
N GLU A 578 0.11 -0.81 14.43
CA GLU A 578 -0.35 -0.53 15.80
C GLU A 578 0.80 -0.41 16.82
N VAL A 579 2.00 -0.91 16.46
CA VAL A 579 3.16 -0.89 17.36
C VAL A 579 4.14 0.23 17.01
N ASP A 580 4.96 0.59 17.97
CA ASP A 580 5.96 1.64 17.81
C ASP A 580 7.04 1.26 16.81
N TRP A 581 7.62 0.08 16.95
CA TRP A 581 8.64 -0.48 16.06
C TRP A 581 8.20 -1.83 15.50
N SER A 582 8.65 -2.17 14.30
CA SER A 582 8.39 -3.51 13.78
C SER A 582 9.27 -4.55 14.49
N HIS A 583 8.66 -5.66 14.90
CA HIS A 583 9.31 -6.77 15.58
C HIS A 583 9.46 -7.96 14.66
N GLN A 584 10.62 -8.64 14.77
CA GLN A 584 10.95 -9.78 13.91
C GLN A 584 11.63 -10.87 14.73
N PRO A 585 11.26 -12.15 14.52
CA PRO A 585 11.95 -13.26 15.12
C PRO A 585 13.38 -13.36 14.59
N PHE A 586 14.34 -13.40 15.50
CA PHE A 586 15.76 -13.47 15.20
C PHE A 586 16.39 -14.70 15.85
N GLN A 587 17.13 -15.47 15.07
CA GLN A 587 17.82 -16.66 15.52
C GLN A 587 19.33 -16.46 15.51
N TYR A 588 19.99 -16.82 16.59
CA TYR A 588 21.43 -16.76 16.71
C TYR A 588 21.98 -17.88 17.61
N GLN A 589 23.28 -18.14 17.51
CA GLN A 589 23.95 -19.06 18.42
C GLN A 589 24.61 -18.29 19.56
N ASN A 590 24.37 -18.74 20.78
CA ASN A 590 25.05 -18.19 21.97
C ASN A 590 26.50 -18.72 22.08
N GLU A 591 27.25 -18.25 23.06
CA GLU A 591 28.64 -18.69 23.36
C GLU A 591 28.76 -20.20 23.56
N LYS A 592 27.68 -20.90 23.93
CA LYS A 592 27.64 -22.35 24.13
C LYS A 592 27.29 -23.13 22.87
N GLY A 593 27.00 -22.44 21.75
CA GLY A 593 26.58 -23.06 20.50
C GLY A 593 25.09 -23.46 20.48
N GLU A 594 24.27 -23.02 21.44
CA GLU A 594 22.84 -23.26 21.48
C GLU A 594 22.13 -22.22 20.61
N VAL A 595 21.14 -22.66 19.86
CA VAL A 595 20.32 -21.76 19.03
C VAL A 595 19.26 -21.09 19.92
N ILE A 596 19.33 -19.78 19.99
CA ILE A 596 18.36 -18.95 20.71
C ILE A 596 17.51 -18.20 19.69
N THR A 597 16.20 -18.22 19.89
CA THR A 597 15.25 -17.38 19.14
C THR A 597 14.79 -16.26 20.07
N THR A 598 14.91 -15.03 19.61
CA THR A 598 14.45 -13.83 20.31
C THR A 598 13.68 -12.95 19.33
N ASP A 599 12.81 -12.11 19.86
CA ASP A 599 12.12 -11.09 19.08
C ASP A 599 12.93 -9.80 19.15
N LEU A 600 13.25 -9.20 17.99
CA LEU A 600 14.02 -7.98 17.90
C LEU A 600 13.21 -6.88 17.24
N ALA A 601 13.14 -5.73 17.90
CA ALA A 601 12.61 -4.51 17.29
C ALA A 601 13.61 -3.94 16.27
N PHE A 602 13.10 -3.52 15.12
CA PHE A 602 13.90 -2.79 14.13
C PHE A 602 13.65 -1.28 14.28
N THR A 603 14.57 -0.62 14.95
CA THR A 603 14.42 0.78 15.34
C THR A 603 15.11 1.74 14.36
N PHE A 604 14.87 3.06 14.53
CA PHE A 604 15.60 4.06 13.77
C PHE A 604 17.12 4.02 14.01
N ALA A 605 17.58 3.56 15.17
CA ALA A 605 19.01 3.36 15.43
C ALA A 605 19.59 2.23 14.55
N ASP A 606 18.81 1.15 14.29
CA ASP A 606 19.21 0.11 13.37
C ASP A 606 19.35 0.64 11.94
N TYR A 607 18.37 1.46 11.50
CA TYR A 607 18.47 2.13 10.20
C TYR A 607 19.67 3.07 10.12
N ALA A 608 19.94 3.85 11.16
CA ALA A 608 21.06 4.77 11.22
C ALA A 608 22.41 4.05 11.07
N LEU A 609 22.54 2.81 11.53
CA LEU A 609 23.76 2.01 11.34
C LEU A 609 24.05 1.73 9.85
N LEU A 610 23.06 1.80 8.96
CA LEU A 610 23.26 1.66 7.52
C LEU A 610 23.86 2.92 6.87
N VAL A 611 23.98 4.02 7.60
CA VAL A 611 24.47 5.31 7.12
C VAL A 611 25.90 5.54 7.64
N PRO A 612 26.95 5.56 6.81
CA PRO A 612 28.34 5.68 7.29
C PRO A 612 28.61 6.93 8.14
N SER A 613 28.00 8.07 7.81
CA SER A 613 28.18 9.33 8.54
C SER A 613 27.65 9.28 9.98
N THR A 614 26.79 8.30 10.32
CA THR A 614 26.22 8.12 11.65
C THR A 614 26.97 7.12 12.52
N HIS A 615 28.00 6.41 12.00
CA HIS A 615 28.80 5.45 12.76
C HIS A 615 29.47 6.09 13.99
N LYS A 616 29.77 7.39 13.94
CA LYS A 616 30.29 8.16 15.09
C LYS A 616 29.38 8.14 16.33
N TYR A 617 28.10 7.86 16.20
CA TYR A 617 27.11 7.78 17.27
C TYR A 617 27.02 6.40 17.92
N PHE A 618 27.85 5.46 17.52
CA PHE A 618 27.90 4.09 18.05
C PHE A 618 29.26 3.73 18.62
N ARG A 619 29.27 2.86 19.64
CA ARG A 619 30.48 2.24 20.19
C ARG A 619 30.23 0.79 20.50
N GLN A 620 31.24 -0.05 20.28
CA GLN A 620 31.15 -1.48 20.51
C GLN A 620 31.24 -1.79 22.02
N VAL A 621 30.42 -2.73 22.47
CA VAL A 621 30.58 -3.36 23.77
C VAL A 621 31.52 -4.55 23.60
N PRO A 622 32.64 -4.61 24.34
CA PRO A 622 33.53 -5.76 24.31
C PRO A 622 32.83 -7.06 24.66
N VAL A 623 33.30 -8.16 24.07
CA VAL A 623 32.78 -9.51 24.32
C VAL A 623 32.89 -9.89 25.83
N GLY A 624 31.85 -10.55 26.34
CA GLY A 624 31.85 -11.01 27.73
C GLY A 624 31.50 -9.92 28.76
N VAL A 625 31.18 -8.68 28.31
CA VAL A 625 30.66 -7.63 29.19
C VAL A 625 29.15 -7.72 29.24
N GLU A 626 28.65 -8.29 30.34
CA GLU A 626 27.21 -8.31 30.64
C GLU A 626 26.90 -7.39 31.80
N SER A 627 25.76 -6.70 31.74
CA SER A 627 25.29 -5.84 32.81
C SER A 627 23.79 -5.62 32.67
N GLU A 628 23.07 -5.60 33.77
CA GLU A 628 21.65 -5.23 33.83
C GLU A 628 21.38 -3.77 33.37
N HIS A 629 22.43 -2.95 33.33
CA HIS A 629 22.35 -1.57 32.83
C HIS A 629 22.37 -1.47 31.29
N LEU A 630 22.81 -2.53 30.59
CA LEU A 630 22.78 -2.59 29.11
C LEU A 630 21.41 -3.09 28.68
N ILE A 631 20.58 -2.22 28.13
CA ILE A 631 19.22 -2.54 27.69
C ILE A 631 19.03 -2.23 26.19
N PRO A 632 18.19 -2.98 25.48
CA PRO A 632 17.83 -2.62 24.12
C PRO A 632 17.26 -1.21 24.04
N ILE A 633 17.54 -0.50 22.92
CA ILE A 633 17.09 0.90 22.76
C ILE A 633 15.57 1.04 22.84
N GLU A 634 14.80 0.08 22.37
CA GLU A 634 13.35 0.05 22.51
C GLU A 634 12.91 0.09 23.99
N ALA A 635 13.47 -0.78 24.82
CA ALA A 635 13.21 -0.82 26.24
C ALA A 635 13.67 0.48 26.94
N TYR A 636 14.78 1.06 26.48
CA TYR A 636 15.27 2.35 26.96
C TYR A 636 14.25 3.47 26.68
N LEU A 637 13.73 3.56 25.44
CA LEU A 637 12.74 4.57 25.04
C LEU A 637 11.43 4.43 25.83
N SER A 638 10.97 3.21 26.07
CA SER A 638 9.76 2.93 26.87
C SER A 638 9.95 3.29 28.36
N ASN A 639 11.16 3.17 28.89
CA ASN A 639 11.49 3.45 30.30
C ASN A 639 11.95 4.89 30.54
N CYS A 640 12.14 5.72 29.52
CA CYS A 640 12.73 7.06 29.60
C CYS A 640 11.97 8.03 30.55
N GLN A 641 10.73 7.70 30.94
CA GLN A 641 9.95 8.46 31.92
C GLN A 641 10.46 8.31 33.36
N LYS A 642 11.35 7.35 33.65
CA LYS A 642 11.79 7.03 35.03
C LYS A 642 13.10 7.70 35.45
N ASN A 643 13.72 8.57 34.63
CA ASN A 643 14.97 9.31 34.95
C ASN A 643 16.13 8.43 35.48
N ASP A 644 16.22 7.17 35.06
CA ASP A 644 17.31 6.31 35.48
C ASP A 644 18.57 6.53 34.65
N CYS A 645 19.45 7.41 35.11
CA CYS A 645 20.71 7.77 34.49
C CYS A 645 21.71 6.61 34.41
N GLN A 646 21.38 5.43 34.90
CA GLN A 646 22.29 4.29 34.93
C GLN A 646 22.18 3.39 33.70
N LEU A 647 21.08 3.49 32.95
CA LEU A 647 20.81 2.66 31.78
C LEU A 647 21.64 3.09 30.56
N ILE A 648 22.10 2.10 29.81
CA ILE A 648 22.91 2.28 28.59
C ILE A 648 22.19 1.60 27.43
N PRO A 649 21.62 2.35 26.47
CA PRO A 649 20.92 1.74 25.35
C PRO A 649 21.87 1.14 24.32
N PHE A 650 21.49 -0.01 23.76
CA PHE A 650 22.24 -0.66 22.70
C PHE A 650 21.32 -1.21 21.60
N ILE A 651 21.91 -1.49 20.44
CA ILE A 651 21.32 -2.29 19.36
C ILE A 651 22.18 -3.53 19.09
N TRP A 652 21.59 -4.55 18.50
CA TRP A 652 22.31 -5.72 18.02
C TRP A 652 22.80 -5.50 16.58
N ALA A 653 24.07 -5.75 16.35
CA ALA A 653 24.70 -5.67 15.04
C ALA A 653 25.57 -6.89 14.74
N ALA A 654 25.75 -7.24 13.48
CA ALA A 654 26.60 -8.30 13.02
C ALA A 654 27.68 -7.78 12.08
N ASN A 655 28.92 -8.24 12.25
CA ASN A 655 30.01 -7.91 11.34
C ASN A 655 30.02 -8.81 10.09
N GLY A 656 30.99 -8.61 9.18
CA GLY A 656 31.13 -9.39 7.94
C GLY A 656 31.35 -10.89 8.14
N LYS A 657 31.73 -11.32 9.34
CA LYS A 657 31.94 -12.73 9.70
C LYS A 657 30.72 -13.38 10.36
N GLY A 658 29.65 -12.61 10.60
CA GLY A 658 28.48 -13.09 11.33
C GLY A 658 28.63 -13.05 12.86
N GLU A 659 29.63 -12.35 13.39
CA GLU A 659 29.81 -12.18 14.84
C GLU A 659 28.85 -11.08 15.32
N LEU A 660 27.99 -11.43 16.28
CA LEU A 660 27.07 -10.50 16.93
C LEU A 660 27.78 -9.65 17.98
N ARG A 661 27.43 -8.36 17.99
CA ARG A 661 27.92 -7.37 18.94
C ARG A 661 26.79 -6.46 19.41
N LYS A 662 26.87 -6.04 20.66
CA LYS A 662 26.05 -4.95 21.19
C LYS A 662 26.75 -3.63 20.84
N LEU A 663 26.02 -2.70 20.24
CA LEU A 663 26.50 -1.35 19.93
C LEU A 663 25.77 -0.35 20.79
N VAL A 664 26.50 0.35 21.68
CA VAL A 664 25.94 1.43 22.51
C VAL A 664 25.58 2.62 21.63
N VAL A 665 24.42 3.17 21.87
CA VAL A 665 23.84 4.29 21.14
C VAL A 665 24.05 5.60 21.90
N SER A 666 24.55 6.64 21.23
CA SER A 666 24.73 7.96 21.83
C SER A 666 23.41 8.70 22.01
N ARG A 667 23.37 9.65 22.95
CA ARG A 667 22.19 10.44 23.26
C ARG A 667 21.58 11.21 22.09
N PRO A 668 22.35 11.83 21.16
CA PRO A 668 21.77 12.48 19.96
C PRO A 668 20.95 11.51 19.10
N LEU A 669 21.43 10.28 18.94
CA LEU A 669 20.71 9.26 18.16
C LEU A 669 19.47 8.74 18.92
N VAL A 670 19.50 8.66 20.24
CA VAL A 670 18.30 8.37 21.04
C VAL A 670 17.23 9.44 20.86
N PHE A 671 17.61 10.70 20.82
CA PHE A 671 16.66 11.78 20.52
C PHE A 671 16.08 11.68 19.13
N ALA A 672 16.88 11.28 18.14
CA ALA A 672 16.37 11.02 16.79
C ALA A 672 15.37 9.87 16.76
N CYS A 673 15.61 8.79 17.51
CA CYS A 673 14.64 7.70 17.66
C CYS A 673 13.33 8.18 18.30
N GLN A 674 13.41 9.01 19.34
CA GLN A 674 12.22 9.58 19.98
C GLN A 674 11.46 10.52 19.04
N ASP A 675 12.14 11.32 18.25
CA ASP A 675 11.52 12.18 17.22
C ASP A 675 10.78 11.34 16.17
N ARG A 676 11.37 10.21 15.71
CA ARG A 676 10.71 9.30 14.78
C ARG A 676 9.45 8.66 15.38
N LEU A 677 9.49 8.27 16.65
CA LEU A 677 8.29 7.78 17.37
C LEU A 677 7.21 8.85 17.49
N ASN A 678 7.58 10.08 17.83
CA ASN A 678 6.61 11.16 17.94
C ASN A 678 5.93 11.43 16.58
N TYR A 679 6.70 11.39 15.49
CA TYR A 679 6.14 11.52 14.14
C TYR A 679 5.25 10.34 13.79
N TRP A 680 5.69 9.10 14.09
CA TRP A 680 4.89 7.90 13.89
C TRP A 680 3.55 7.95 14.63
N HIS A 681 3.56 8.34 15.91
CA HIS A 681 2.35 8.51 16.70
C HIS A 681 1.41 9.58 16.10
N THR A 682 1.95 10.69 15.62
CA THR A 682 1.16 11.72 14.94
C THR A 682 0.46 11.15 13.70
N LEU A 683 1.16 10.35 12.89
CA LEU A 683 0.57 9.71 11.72
C LEU A 683 -0.49 8.66 12.11
N GLN A 684 -0.25 7.86 13.16
CA GLN A 684 -1.25 6.93 13.70
C GLN A 684 -2.51 7.64 14.18
N GLU A 685 -2.37 8.81 14.83
CA GLU A 685 -3.51 9.63 15.26
C GLU A 685 -4.30 10.16 14.06
N LEU A 686 -3.63 10.65 13.02
CA LEU A 686 -4.27 11.10 11.78
C LEU A 686 -4.98 9.98 11.04
N ALA A 687 -4.40 8.79 11.02
CA ALA A 687 -4.97 7.59 10.42
C ALA A 687 -6.10 6.95 11.26
N GLY A 688 -6.34 7.45 12.49
CA GLY A 688 -7.36 6.92 13.38
C GLY A 688 -6.99 5.61 14.09
N ILE A 689 -5.74 5.11 13.92
CA ILE A 689 -5.24 3.88 14.57
C ILE A 689 -5.05 4.14 16.07
N ARG A 690 -4.50 5.29 16.44
CA ARG A 690 -4.27 5.70 17.84
C ARG A 690 -5.23 6.83 18.19
N ASN A 691 -6.13 6.58 19.16
CA ASN A 691 -7.09 7.59 19.59
C ASN A 691 -7.27 7.56 21.10
N LYS A 692 -6.68 8.53 21.79
CA LYS A 692 -6.73 8.66 23.24
C LYS A 692 -8.17 8.64 23.81
N TYR A 693 -9.13 9.23 23.10
CA TYR A 693 -10.53 9.27 23.59
C TYR A 693 -11.20 7.92 23.45
N VAL A 694 -10.90 7.16 22.39
CA VAL A 694 -11.37 5.78 22.24
C VAL A 694 -10.76 4.90 23.32
N ASP A 695 -9.45 4.99 23.55
CA ASP A 695 -8.75 4.22 24.59
C ASP A 695 -9.32 4.52 25.97
N MET A 696 -9.56 5.79 26.30
CA MET A 696 -10.20 6.18 27.54
C MET A 696 -11.65 5.66 27.66
N ALA A 697 -12.41 5.67 26.57
CA ALA A 697 -13.78 5.15 26.56
C ALA A 697 -13.78 3.63 26.75
N VAL A 698 -12.89 2.91 26.07
CA VAL A 698 -12.73 1.45 26.22
C VAL A 698 -12.29 1.10 27.63
N GLN A 699 -11.31 1.82 28.18
CA GLN A 699 -10.85 1.59 29.56
C GLN A 699 -12.00 1.84 30.56
N LYS A 700 -12.74 2.93 30.41
CA LYS A 700 -13.89 3.23 31.27
C LYS A 700 -14.97 2.15 31.18
N ALA A 701 -15.30 1.68 29.98
CA ALA A 701 -16.25 0.60 29.79
C ALA A 701 -15.76 -0.72 30.44
N ARG A 702 -14.47 -1.03 30.33
CA ARG A 702 -13.87 -2.20 31.03
C ARG A 702 -13.97 -2.06 32.55
N GLU A 703 -13.67 -0.88 33.08
CA GLU A 703 -13.78 -0.60 34.51
C GLU A 703 -15.25 -0.71 35.00
N GLU A 704 -16.20 -0.21 34.22
CA GLU A 704 -17.65 -0.34 34.49
C GLU A 704 -18.09 -1.80 34.54
N VAL A 705 -17.69 -2.60 33.54
CA VAL A 705 -17.98 -4.05 33.48
C VAL A 705 -17.34 -4.79 34.66
N GLN A 706 -16.09 -4.49 35.01
CA GLN A 706 -15.43 -5.10 36.16
C GLN A 706 -16.15 -4.78 37.47
N VAL A 707 -16.60 -3.55 37.66
CA VAL A 707 -17.39 -3.15 38.84
C VAL A 707 -18.73 -3.90 38.88
N GLU A 708 -19.41 -4.04 37.76
CA GLU A 708 -20.66 -4.82 37.67
C GLU A 708 -20.44 -6.31 37.96
N GLU A 709 -19.37 -6.89 37.42
CA GLU A 709 -19.02 -8.30 37.71
C GLU A 709 -18.69 -8.53 39.19
N LEU A 710 -17.92 -7.63 39.81
CA LEU A 710 -17.62 -7.71 41.25
C LEU A 710 -18.91 -7.58 42.07
N ALA A 711 -19.77 -6.64 41.77
CA ALA A 711 -21.06 -6.50 42.46
C ALA A 711 -21.96 -7.73 42.27
N LYS A 712 -21.94 -8.36 41.10
CA LYS A 712 -22.66 -9.60 40.82
C LYS A 712 -22.11 -10.78 41.62
N ARG A 713 -20.78 -10.88 41.72
CA ARG A 713 -20.11 -11.90 42.55
C ARG A 713 -20.41 -11.74 44.04
N GLU A 714 -20.39 -10.50 44.53
CA GLU A 714 -20.76 -10.20 45.94
C GLU A 714 -22.22 -10.54 46.24
N ARG A 715 -23.17 -10.26 45.30
CA ARG A 715 -24.57 -10.66 45.45
C ARG A 715 -24.73 -12.17 45.48
N LEU A 716 -24.08 -12.89 44.59
CA LEU A 716 -24.14 -14.36 44.57
C LEU A 716 -23.51 -14.98 45.83
N GLN A 717 -22.44 -14.38 46.35
CA GLN A 717 -21.84 -14.83 47.64
C GLN A 717 -22.77 -14.58 48.84
N THR A 718 -23.41 -13.43 48.87
CA THR A 718 -24.40 -13.13 49.93
C THR A 718 -25.62 -14.03 49.81
N GLU A 719 -26.17 -14.26 48.64
CA GLU A 719 -27.29 -15.20 48.43
C GLU A 719 -26.89 -16.62 48.86
N HIS A 720 -25.68 -17.07 48.48
CA HIS A 720 -25.22 -18.40 48.87
C HIS A 720 -24.96 -18.53 50.39
N THR A 721 -24.47 -17.47 51.05
CA THR A 721 -24.31 -17.46 52.51
C THR A 721 -25.65 -17.48 53.20
N ASP A 722 -26.64 -16.73 52.72
CA ASP A 722 -27.98 -16.70 53.25
C ASP A 722 -28.70 -18.07 53.09
N GLU A 723 -28.56 -18.69 51.90
CA GLU A 723 -29.06 -20.07 51.68
C GLU A 723 -28.44 -21.08 52.64
N LEU A 724 -27.09 -21.02 52.85
CA LEU A 724 -26.41 -21.88 53.81
C LEU A 724 -26.87 -21.66 55.26
N GLU A 725 -27.12 -20.40 55.64
CA GLU A 725 -27.68 -20.11 56.97
C GLU A 725 -29.13 -20.62 57.13
N GLN A 726 -29.93 -20.52 56.05
CA GLN A 726 -31.30 -21.00 56.07
C GLN A 726 -31.32 -22.54 56.16
N VAL A 727 -30.53 -23.25 55.40
CA VAL A 727 -30.37 -24.71 55.48
C VAL A 727 -29.87 -25.14 56.88
N ARG A 728 -28.92 -24.38 57.44
CA ARG A 728 -28.48 -24.61 58.85
C ARG A 728 -29.58 -24.46 59.85
N LYS A 729 -30.43 -23.40 59.75
CA LYS A 729 -31.55 -23.14 60.63
C LYS A 729 -32.61 -24.23 60.48
N GLU A 730 -32.94 -24.63 59.25
CA GLU A 730 -33.90 -25.71 59.02
C GLU A 730 -33.42 -27.05 59.54
N THR A 731 -32.13 -27.38 59.31
CA THR A 731 -31.54 -28.62 59.81
C THR A 731 -31.49 -28.62 61.36
N ALA A 732 -31.10 -27.48 61.96
CA ALA A 732 -31.12 -27.36 63.42
C ALA A 732 -32.51 -27.47 64.01
N SER A 733 -33.57 -26.88 63.34
CA SER A 733 -34.94 -27.01 63.76
C SER A 733 -35.43 -28.45 63.65
N GLU A 734 -35.09 -29.17 62.60
CA GLU A 734 -35.47 -30.57 62.37
C GLU A 734 -34.78 -31.50 63.41
N VAL A 735 -33.53 -31.25 63.75
CA VAL A 735 -32.80 -31.97 64.81
C VAL A 735 -33.41 -31.69 66.19
N MET A 736 -33.75 -30.39 66.46
CA MET A 736 -34.40 -30.05 67.77
C MET A 736 -35.82 -30.67 67.87
N GLN A 737 -36.55 -30.71 66.74
CA GLN A 737 -37.86 -31.34 66.74
C GLN A 737 -37.78 -32.84 66.99
N ARG A 738 -36.83 -33.54 66.38
CA ARG A 738 -36.54 -34.96 66.61
C ARG A 738 -36.07 -35.23 68.04
N LEU A 739 -35.24 -34.34 68.64
CA LEU A 739 -34.81 -34.40 70.02
C LEU A 739 -36.01 -34.21 70.98
N THR A 740 -36.89 -33.27 70.65
CA THR A 740 -38.09 -33.00 71.44
C THR A 740 -39.03 -34.20 71.43
N ASP A 741 -39.22 -34.83 70.23
CA ASP A 741 -40.06 -36.03 70.12
C ASP A 741 -39.52 -37.24 70.91
N VAL A 742 -38.21 -37.36 70.96
CA VAL A 742 -37.54 -38.42 71.79
C VAL A 742 -37.65 -38.11 73.28
N LEU A 743 -37.48 -36.82 73.71
CA LEU A 743 -37.61 -36.42 75.12
C LEU A 743 -39.04 -36.46 75.65
N LEU A 744 -40.05 -36.27 74.80
CA LEU A 744 -41.46 -36.35 75.17
C LEU A 744 -42.05 -37.77 75.27
N GLY A 745 -41.27 -38.81 74.97
CA GLY A 745 -41.62 -40.18 75.17
C GLY A 745 -42.74 -40.71 74.22
N LEU A 746 -42.83 -40.11 73.03
CA LEU A 746 -43.65 -40.62 71.94
C LEU A 746 -43.04 -41.95 71.44
N ASP A 747 -43.71 -43.05 71.74
CA ASP A 747 -43.38 -44.45 71.50
C ASP A 747 -42.96 -44.64 69.96
N LEU A 748 -41.70 -45.00 69.73
CA LEU A 748 -41.17 -45.42 68.44
C LEU A 748 -41.44 -46.93 68.15
N THR A 749 -42.64 -47.40 68.46
CA THR A 749 -43.11 -48.76 68.14
C THR A 749 -44.34 -48.66 67.25
N THR A 750 -44.19 -48.35 66.03
CA THR A 750 -45.01 -48.98 64.90
C THR A 750 -44.46 -48.59 63.55
N THR A 751 -44.18 -49.67 62.81
CA THR A 751 -44.03 -49.76 61.35
C THR A 751 -42.81 -49.16 60.70
N SER A 752 -41.79 -49.97 60.68
CA SER A 752 -40.82 -50.01 59.64
C SER A 752 -41.43 -50.39 58.29
N GLN A 753 -41.50 -49.39 57.41
CA GLN A 753 -41.48 -49.65 55.94
C GLN A 753 -40.22 -49.02 55.40
N PRO A 754 -39.43 -49.79 54.68
CA PRO A 754 -38.20 -49.28 54.11
C PRO A 754 -38.57 -48.40 52.88
N VAL A 755 -38.42 -47.08 53.03
CA VAL A 755 -38.42 -46.21 51.87
C VAL A 755 -37.07 -46.39 51.18
N THR A 756 -37.09 -47.04 50.03
CA THR A 756 -35.98 -47.16 49.12
C THR A 756 -35.63 -45.77 48.59
N ARG A 757 -34.61 -45.17 49.18
CA ARG A 757 -33.96 -43.94 48.62
C ARG A 757 -33.15 -44.37 47.42
N LYS A 758 -33.46 -43.86 46.22
CA LYS A 758 -32.54 -43.83 45.09
C LYS A 758 -31.26 -43.09 45.50
N PRO A 759 -30.09 -43.60 45.25
CA PRO A 759 -28.88 -42.88 45.53
C PRO A 759 -28.77 -41.68 44.58
N VAL A 760 -28.85 -40.49 45.17
CA VAL A 760 -28.38 -39.27 44.56
C VAL A 760 -26.87 -39.33 44.69
N THR A 761 -26.17 -39.50 43.57
CA THR A 761 -24.72 -39.32 43.50
C THR A 761 -24.38 -37.88 43.81
N PRO A 762 -23.57 -37.62 44.84
CA PRO A 762 -23.08 -36.28 45.04
C PRO A 762 -22.04 -35.97 43.99
N SER A 763 -22.26 -34.93 43.20
CA SER A 763 -21.24 -34.25 42.45
C SER A 763 -20.26 -33.65 43.47
N VAL A 764 -19.12 -34.26 43.58
CA VAL A 764 -18.03 -33.78 44.46
C VAL A 764 -17.27 -32.71 43.68
N SER A 765 -17.44 -31.46 44.08
CA SER A 765 -16.41 -30.43 43.85
C SER A 765 -15.36 -30.58 44.94
N PRO A 766 -14.09 -30.60 44.60
CA PRO A 766 -13.04 -30.78 45.60
C PRO A 766 -12.86 -29.52 46.44
N ALA A 767 -12.84 -29.79 47.73
CA ALA A 767 -12.58 -28.82 48.75
C ALA A 767 -11.14 -28.35 48.71
N THR A 768 -10.99 -27.10 48.97
CA THR A 768 -9.81 -26.34 49.38
C THR A 768 -9.03 -27.07 50.46
N GLU A 769 -7.76 -27.31 50.20
CA GLU A 769 -6.76 -27.55 51.24
C GLU A 769 -5.75 -26.40 51.33
N VAL A 770 -5.38 -26.14 52.52
CA VAL A 770 -4.73 -25.00 53.10
C VAL A 770 -3.22 -25.05 52.90
N LEU A 771 -2.65 -23.92 52.42
CA LEU A 771 -1.32 -23.34 52.66
C LEU A 771 -0.14 -24.26 53.00
N ALA A 772 0.85 -24.25 52.10
CA ALA A 772 2.27 -24.20 52.42
C ALA A 772 3.01 -23.37 51.36
N GLU A 773 3.73 -22.36 51.79
CA GLU A 773 4.60 -21.48 51.03
C GLU A 773 5.72 -22.28 50.37
N THR A 774 5.91 -22.09 49.06
CA THR A 774 7.19 -22.21 48.38
C THR A 774 7.21 -21.31 47.13
N GLU A 775 8.35 -20.72 46.87
CA GLU A 775 8.70 -19.69 45.91
C GLU A 775 8.36 -20.02 44.43
N PRO A 776 8.30 -19.01 43.56
CA PRO A 776 7.68 -19.15 42.25
C PRO A 776 8.64 -19.72 41.20
N GLU A 777 8.29 -20.88 40.66
CA GLU A 777 8.77 -21.34 39.39
C GLU A 777 7.88 -20.79 38.26
N ALA A 778 8.51 -20.40 37.17
CA ALA A 778 7.95 -19.75 36.01
C ALA A 778 6.71 -20.46 35.42
N GLU A 779 5.59 -19.77 35.39
CA GLU A 779 4.39 -20.19 34.70
C GLU A 779 4.62 -20.14 33.17
N LYS A 780 4.47 -21.29 32.55
CA LYS A 780 4.15 -21.38 31.13
C LYS A 780 2.72 -20.90 30.98
N GLU A 781 2.54 -19.81 30.27
CA GLU A 781 1.23 -19.38 29.74
C GLU A 781 0.68 -20.50 28.86
N VAL A 782 -0.37 -21.15 29.34
CA VAL A 782 -1.25 -21.97 28.53
C VAL A 782 -2.23 -21.00 27.93
N GLU A 783 -2.17 -20.85 26.61
CA GLU A 783 -3.18 -20.13 25.83
C GLU A 783 -4.57 -20.74 26.13
N GLU A 784 -5.39 -20.02 26.89
CA GLU A 784 -6.82 -20.29 26.95
C GLU A 784 -7.41 -19.94 25.58
N GLU A 785 -7.79 -20.96 24.81
CA GLU A 785 -8.70 -20.78 23.67
C GLU A 785 -9.94 -20.05 24.18
N VAL A 786 -10.09 -18.81 23.75
CA VAL A 786 -11.32 -18.05 23.95
C VAL A 786 -12.39 -18.72 23.08
N VAL A 787 -13.17 -19.58 23.68
CA VAL A 787 -14.39 -20.13 23.06
C VAL A 787 -15.38 -19.00 22.92
N PHE A 788 -15.48 -18.43 21.74
CA PHE A 788 -16.58 -17.52 21.42
C PHE A 788 -17.88 -18.34 21.35
N ASP A 789 -18.83 -18.01 22.19
CA ASP A 789 -20.18 -18.56 22.09
C ASP A 789 -20.76 -18.24 20.71
N ASP A 790 -21.40 -19.22 20.07
CA ASP A 790 -22.06 -19.00 18.78
C ASP A 790 -23.03 -17.80 18.89
N PRO A 791 -23.05 -16.91 17.90
CA PRO A 791 -23.94 -15.74 17.92
C PRO A 791 -25.41 -16.20 18.03
N TRP A 792 -26.14 -15.59 18.92
CA TRP A 792 -27.55 -15.92 19.20
C TRP A 792 -28.41 -14.66 19.27
N ILE A 793 -29.68 -14.83 19.04
CA ILE A 793 -30.71 -13.79 19.23
C ILE A 793 -31.68 -14.25 20.31
N ASP A 794 -31.97 -13.36 21.24
CA ASP A 794 -33.04 -13.58 22.19
C ASP A 794 -34.40 -13.46 21.48
N SER A 795 -34.91 -14.59 21.02
CA SER A 795 -36.16 -14.67 20.28
C SER A 795 -37.37 -14.31 21.14
N ASP A 796 -37.26 -14.40 22.48
CA ASP A 796 -38.35 -14.08 23.40
C ASP A 796 -38.62 -12.56 23.49
N LEU A 797 -37.60 -11.75 23.17
CA LEU A 797 -37.73 -10.29 23.07
C LEU A 797 -38.22 -9.79 21.70
N CYS A 798 -38.44 -10.70 20.76
CA CYS A 798 -38.81 -10.33 19.39
C CYS A 798 -40.27 -9.81 19.32
N THR A 799 -40.43 -8.55 18.91
CA THR A 799 -41.74 -7.90 18.71
C THR A 799 -42.31 -8.07 17.30
N SER A 800 -41.66 -8.87 16.45
CA SER A 800 -42.01 -9.10 15.03
C SER A 800 -42.15 -7.80 14.21
N CYS A 801 -41.28 -6.80 14.50
CA CYS A 801 -41.31 -5.47 13.86
C CYS A 801 -40.74 -5.47 12.41
N ASN A 802 -40.16 -6.54 11.92
CA ASN A 802 -39.47 -6.70 10.63
C ASN A 802 -38.15 -5.93 10.49
N ASP A 803 -37.68 -5.19 11.46
CA ASP A 803 -36.48 -4.38 11.34
C ASP A 803 -35.24 -5.23 11.07
N CYS A 804 -35.09 -6.37 11.73
CA CYS A 804 -33.98 -7.31 11.49
C CYS A 804 -33.99 -7.85 10.05
N LEU A 805 -35.16 -8.24 9.54
CA LEU A 805 -35.31 -8.74 8.18
C LEU A 805 -35.07 -7.62 7.14
N ASN A 806 -35.46 -6.37 7.43
CA ASN A 806 -35.17 -5.24 6.56
C ASN A 806 -33.67 -4.92 6.48
N ILE A 807 -32.91 -5.21 7.53
CA ILE A 807 -31.43 -5.04 7.54
C ILE A 807 -30.77 -6.13 6.67
N ASN A 808 -31.14 -7.40 6.86
CA ASN A 808 -30.59 -8.49 6.07
C ASN A 808 -31.48 -9.74 6.12
N THR A 809 -32.18 -10.02 5.02
CA THR A 809 -33.09 -11.17 4.85
C THR A 809 -32.41 -12.54 4.79
N VAL A 810 -31.08 -12.56 4.65
CA VAL A 810 -30.29 -13.81 4.60
C VAL A 810 -29.80 -14.21 6.00
N LEU A 811 -29.41 -13.20 6.80
CA LEU A 811 -28.94 -13.40 8.18
C LEU A 811 -30.07 -13.66 9.16
N PHE A 812 -31.23 -13.01 8.97
CA PHE A 812 -32.36 -13.09 9.86
C PHE A 812 -33.57 -13.73 9.16
N VAL A 813 -34.11 -14.74 9.75
CA VAL A 813 -35.29 -15.44 9.26
C VAL A 813 -36.32 -15.56 10.39
N TYR A 814 -37.60 -15.71 10.04
CA TYR A 814 -38.63 -15.97 11.04
C TYR A 814 -38.74 -17.47 11.33
N ASN A 815 -38.86 -17.84 12.59
CA ASN A 815 -39.27 -19.16 13.01
C ASN A 815 -40.80 -19.35 12.83
N GLU A 816 -41.32 -20.54 13.13
CA GLU A 816 -42.77 -20.87 13.04
C GLU A 816 -43.66 -19.97 13.92
N SER A 817 -43.10 -19.39 14.99
CA SER A 817 -43.78 -18.48 15.92
C SER A 817 -43.67 -17.00 15.51
N LYS A 818 -43.15 -16.70 14.31
CA LYS A 818 -42.90 -15.32 13.79
C LYS A 818 -41.93 -14.50 14.65
N GLN A 819 -40.98 -15.14 15.28
CA GLN A 819 -39.88 -14.51 16.00
C GLN A 819 -38.60 -14.56 15.13
N ALA A 820 -37.81 -13.47 15.14
CA ALA A 820 -36.53 -13.40 14.38
C ALA A 820 -35.52 -14.35 15.00
N VAL A 821 -34.91 -15.18 14.14
CA VAL A 821 -33.79 -16.07 14.49
C VAL A 821 -32.68 -15.94 13.46
N LEU A 822 -31.45 -16.36 13.78
CA LEU A 822 -30.35 -16.40 12.82
C LEU A 822 -30.53 -17.57 11.86
N GLY A 823 -30.51 -17.29 10.55
CA GLY A 823 -30.48 -18.29 9.50
C GLY A 823 -29.20 -19.12 9.49
N GLU A 824 -29.24 -20.31 8.86
CA GLU A 824 -28.08 -21.22 8.80
C GLU A 824 -26.83 -20.55 8.17
N ILE A 825 -27.02 -19.70 7.15
CA ILE A 825 -25.92 -18.95 6.51
C ILE A 825 -25.34 -17.89 7.46
N GLY A 826 -26.17 -17.31 8.34
CA GLY A 826 -25.70 -16.33 9.33
C GLY A 826 -24.78 -16.94 10.38
N ARG A 827 -25.01 -18.20 10.76
CA ARG A 827 -24.15 -18.95 11.69
C ARG A 827 -22.81 -19.32 11.07
N ALA A 828 -22.79 -19.68 9.79
CA ALA A 828 -21.54 -20.00 9.06
C ALA A 828 -20.68 -18.76 8.78
N SER A 829 -21.29 -17.61 8.44
CA SER A 829 -20.54 -16.40 8.10
C SER A 829 -19.88 -15.71 9.29
N CYS A 830 -20.38 -15.95 10.51
CA CYS A 830 -19.72 -15.44 11.72
C CYS A 830 -18.49 -16.24 12.11
N ARG A 831 -18.39 -17.53 11.72
CA ARG A 831 -17.17 -18.33 11.91
C ARG A 831 -16.04 -18.00 10.92
N GLU A 832 -16.37 -17.41 9.76
CA GLU A 832 -15.37 -17.08 8.72
C GLU A 832 -14.86 -15.64 8.80
N ARG A 833 -15.38 -14.79 9.70
CA ARG A 833 -15.02 -13.37 9.80
C ARG A 833 -14.39 -12.94 11.13
N VAL A 834 -13.90 -13.88 11.94
CA VAL A 834 -13.05 -13.53 13.09
C VAL A 834 -11.63 -13.97 12.81
#